data_854e595a876ad94c1f5b68a260e6924a
#
_entry.id   854e595a876ad94c1f5b68a260e6924a
#
_cell.length_a   1.000
_cell.length_b   1.000
_cell.length_c   1.000
_cell.angle_alpha   90.00
_cell.angle_beta   90.00
_cell.angle_gamma   90.00
#
_symmetry.space_group_name_H-M   'P 1'
#
loop_
_entity.id
_entity.type
_entity.pdbx_description
1 polymer ?
#
loop_
_entity_poly.entity_id
_entity_poly.type
_entity_poly.pdbx_seq_one_letter_code
_entity_poly.pdbx_strand_id
1 'polypeptide(L)'
;MSASRAVSSSAKLLSTVVRSQNTLAARQWVCRRCASTAVLQQSPTARRSQTVQWPLDRRWQQRRGGATAAAMLEEAQDDPESLSQETIIHNMSADEAHRLSRVRNIGIAAHIDSGKTTATERVLFYTGRINSIHEVRGKDAVGAKMDSMELEREKGITIQSAATFCDWVKKVDGKEEKYHINLIDTPGHIDFTIEVERALRVLDGAVMILCAVSGVQSQTITVDRQMRRYNVPRISFINKMDRMGANPWKPIDQINKKLKIAAAAVQVPIGAEDDFHGVVDLVTMKTLYAEGDRGEIIVTKDEIPEEVRELAQERRAKLIETLADVDDEMANMFLDEQEPTLEQLKAAIRRATISLKFTPVFMGSALADKFIQPMLDGVCDYLPNPSEVSNNALDRRQKEAPVKLVPYNSLPFVGLAFKLEESNFGQLTYIRVYQGKLRKGLNVFNARTDKKVKIPRIVRMHSNEMEEVTEVGAGEICAVFGVDCASGDTFTDGQLGYTMTSMYVPEPVISLSIKPKNNKDLPNFSKAIARFQREDPTFRVHFDTESEQTIISGMGELHLEVYVERMRREYKVDCETGAPRVAYRETITKHVDFNHLLKKQTGGAGDYARVAGFMEPKDNLEGNRFEEHIIGGAISEKFLFACEKGFHLSCEKGPLIGHKVLGATMIINDGATHMTDSSEMAFKNATQQAFRKAFAEADPVVLEPLMKTVVTAPTEFQGNVVGLLQKRNATITDTEVGVDDFTVWADASLQGMFGFSGNLRAATQGKGEFSMEFSHYERAPMQLQKELEKEYLKAQAERNKK
;
A
#
# COMPACT_ATOMS: atom_id res chain seq x y z
N MET A 1 -71.17 -1.90 -17.85
CA MET A 1 -71.40 -3.28 -18.37
C MET A 1 -70.15 -4.06 -17.90
N SER A 2 -70.33 -4.68 -16.87
CA SER A 2 -70.59 -6.12 -16.55
C SER A 2 -69.29 -6.86 -16.63
N ALA A 3 -68.82 -7.17 -15.50
CA ALA A 3 -69.03 -8.32 -14.61
C ALA A 3 -67.93 -9.34 -14.86
N SER A 4 -67.25 -9.72 -13.90
CA SER A 4 -67.43 -10.42 -12.63
C SER A 4 -66.99 -11.87 -12.69
N ARG A 5 -66.36 -12.23 -11.59
CA ARG A 5 -66.36 -13.56 -10.95
C ARG A 5 -65.28 -14.51 -11.40
N ALA A 6 -64.69 -15.19 -10.53
CA ALA A 6 -64.70 -15.45 -9.08
C ALA A 6 -63.88 -16.72 -8.83
N VAL A 7 -63.27 -16.77 -7.70
CA VAL A 7 -63.46 -17.71 -6.60
C VAL A 7 -62.70 -19.02 -6.72
N SER A 8 -61.79 -19.19 -5.83
CA SER A 8 -61.70 -19.94 -4.55
C SER A 8 -61.15 -21.35 -4.80
N SER A 9 -60.50 -21.98 -4.00
CA SER A 9 -60.36 -22.26 -2.55
C SER A 9 -59.31 -23.37 -2.45
N SER A 10 -58.59 -23.62 -1.48
CA SER A 10 -58.67 -23.90 -0.11
C SER A 10 -57.41 -24.62 0.25
N ALA A 11 -56.69 -24.24 1.21
CA ALA A 11 -56.72 -24.46 2.64
C ALA A 11 -56.53 -25.93 3.08
N LYS A 12 -55.58 -26.04 3.99
CA LYS A 12 -55.45 -26.98 5.11
C LYS A 12 -54.70 -28.29 4.86
N LEU A 13 -53.64 -28.49 5.64
CA LEU A 13 -53.63 -29.26 6.90
C LEU A 13 -52.18 -29.36 7.37
N LEU A 14 -51.85 -28.71 8.47
CA LEU A 14 -51.75 -29.21 9.83
C LEU A 14 -50.57 -30.16 10.13
N SER A 15 -49.64 -29.55 10.89
CA SER A 15 -49.07 -30.02 12.13
C SER A 15 -48.71 -31.49 12.30
N THR A 16 -47.50 -31.77 12.72
CA THR A 16 -47.28 -32.46 13.99
C THR A 16 -45.83 -32.31 14.50
N VAL A 17 -45.74 -31.88 15.71
CA VAL A 17 -44.64 -31.86 16.64
C VAL A 17 -44.12 -33.26 16.92
N VAL A 18 -42.82 -33.50 16.96
CA VAL A 18 -42.21 -34.36 17.99
C VAL A 18 -40.78 -33.87 18.23
N ARG A 19 -40.55 -33.56 19.51
CA ARG A 19 -39.27 -33.47 20.22
C ARG A 19 -38.62 -34.86 20.29
N SER A 20 -37.34 -34.93 20.10
CA SER A 20 -36.53 -35.80 20.96
C SER A 20 -35.08 -35.29 20.98
N GLN A 21 -34.62 -35.14 22.18
CA GLN A 21 -33.20 -34.94 22.59
C GLN A 21 -32.40 -36.20 22.24
N ASN A 22 -31.10 -36.02 21.89
CA ASN A 22 -29.99 -36.62 22.63
C ASN A 22 -28.70 -36.50 21.85
N THR A 23 -27.76 -35.79 22.44
CA THR A 23 -26.41 -36.16 22.92
C THR A 23 -25.39 -36.77 21.97
N LEU A 24 -24.26 -36.03 21.89
CA LEU A 24 -22.86 -36.48 21.92
C LEU A 24 -22.37 -37.50 20.89
N ALA A 25 -21.44 -37.11 20.07
CA ALA A 25 -20.13 -37.79 19.93
C ALA A 25 -19.15 -36.97 19.09
N ALA A 26 -18.18 -36.40 19.76
CA ALA A 26 -16.91 -35.97 19.16
C ALA A 26 -16.18 -37.18 18.60
N ARG A 27 -15.71 -37.12 17.36
CA ARG A 27 -14.71 -38.05 16.84
C ARG A 27 -13.42 -37.30 16.55
N GLN A 28 -12.48 -37.40 17.50
CA GLN A 28 -11.06 -37.19 17.33
C GLN A 28 -10.49 -38.23 16.38
N TRP A 29 -9.77 -37.80 15.36
CA TRP A 29 -8.81 -38.64 14.65
C TRP A 29 -7.42 -38.36 15.19
N VAL A 30 -6.90 -39.30 15.99
CA VAL A 30 -5.50 -39.37 16.41
C VAL A 30 -4.76 -40.27 15.48
N CYS A 31 -3.72 -39.77 14.82
CA CYS A 31 -2.75 -40.56 14.09
C CYS A 31 -1.70 -41.11 15.08
N ARG A 32 -1.64 -42.41 15.23
CA ARG A 32 -0.62 -43.16 15.99
C ARG A 32 0.61 -43.36 15.10
N ARG A 33 1.78 -42.93 15.55
CA ARG A 33 3.06 -43.69 15.58
C ARG A 33 4.18 -42.79 16.07
N CYS A 34 4.65 -42.99 17.25
CA CYS A 34 5.92 -43.54 17.67
C CYS A 34 6.04 -43.46 19.17
N ALA A 35 5.97 -44.61 19.78
CA ALA A 35 6.32 -44.83 21.17
C ALA A 35 7.68 -45.51 21.24
N SER A 36 8.58 -45.01 22.06
CA SER A 36 9.46 -45.89 22.89
C SER A 36 10.17 -45.06 23.95
N THR A 37 9.82 -45.39 25.15
CA THR A 37 10.56 -45.77 26.35
C THR A 37 11.58 -44.82 26.95
N ALA A 38 11.30 -44.33 28.18
CA ALA A 38 11.98 -44.71 29.43
C ALA A 38 11.40 -43.86 30.58
N VAL A 39 10.68 -44.45 31.51
CA VAL A 39 10.96 -44.92 32.87
C VAL A 39 11.22 -43.80 33.91
N LEU A 40 10.14 -43.52 34.71
CA LEU A 40 10.02 -43.29 36.14
C LEU A 40 11.18 -42.69 36.97
N GLN A 41 10.93 -41.61 37.70
CA GLN A 41 10.82 -41.62 39.18
C GLN A 41 10.40 -40.26 39.80
N GLN A 42 9.26 -40.30 40.48
CA GLN A 42 8.87 -39.70 41.78
C GLN A 42 9.28 -38.29 42.19
N SER A 43 8.23 -37.51 42.49
CA SER A 43 8.17 -36.33 43.39
C SER A 43 8.47 -36.73 44.86
N PRO A 44 8.57 -35.86 45.90
CA PRO A 44 8.00 -34.53 46.04
C PRO A 44 8.93 -33.52 46.77
N THR A 45 8.62 -32.24 46.79
CA THR A 45 8.43 -31.43 48.02
C THR A 45 8.41 -29.92 47.69
N ALA A 46 7.45 -29.27 48.31
CA ALA A 46 7.28 -27.84 48.39
C ALA A 46 8.55 -27.11 48.89
N ARG A 47 8.97 -26.06 48.21
CA ARG A 47 9.80 -25.00 48.77
C ARG A 47 9.26 -23.61 48.45
N ARG A 48 9.08 -22.89 49.52
CA ARG A 48 8.71 -21.49 49.68
C ARG A 48 9.39 -20.60 48.64
N SER A 49 8.62 -19.67 48.05
CA SER A 49 9.06 -18.44 47.41
C SER A 49 9.95 -17.63 48.34
N GLN A 50 11.25 -17.66 48.13
CA GLN A 50 12.16 -16.64 48.63
C GLN A 50 12.33 -15.61 47.52
N THR A 51 11.83 -14.40 47.76
CA THR A 51 12.18 -13.20 47.05
C THR A 51 13.68 -12.99 47.14
N VAL A 52 14.40 -13.28 46.09
CA VAL A 52 15.80 -12.93 45.95
C VAL A 52 15.87 -11.43 45.64
N GLN A 53 16.13 -10.63 46.67
CA GLN A 53 16.62 -9.27 46.51
C GLN A 53 18.04 -9.36 45.98
N TRP A 54 18.23 -8.99 44.72
CA TRP A 54 19.56 -8.76 44.16
C TRP A 54 20.16 -7.49 44.78
N PRO A 55 21.38 -7.51 45.27
CA PRO A 55 22.04 -6.30 45.76
C PRO A 55 22.28 -5.39 44.54
N LEU A 56 21.69 -4.21 44.55
CA LEU A 56 22.00 -3.11 43.61
C LEU A 56 23.50 -2.77 43.78
N ASP A 57 24.30 -3.16 42.82
CA ASP A 57 25.73 -2.86 42.76
C ASP A 57 25.90 -1.34 42.70
N ARG A 58 26.59 -0.78 43.68
CA ARG A 58 26.84 0.68 43.80
C ARG A 58 27.62 1.27 42.59
N ARG A 59 28.15 0.44 41.70
CA ARG A 59 28.80 0.86 40.46
C ARG A 59 27.85 1.47 39.45
N TRP A 60 26.55 1.11 39.47
CA TRP A 60 25.53 1.66 38.57
C TRP A 60 25.08 3.08 38.93
N GLN A 61 25.22 3.49 40.20
CA GLN A 61 24.84 4.84 40.61
C GLN A 61 25.89 5.91 40.28
N GLN A 62 27.11 5.53 39.99
CA GLN A 62 28.20 6.48 39.62
C GLN A 62 28.30 6.74 38.10
N ARG A 63 27.63 5.92 37.23
CA ARG A 63 27.63 6.10 35.77
C ARG A 63 26.47 6.96 35.22
N ARG A 64 25.73 7.68 36.07
CA ARG A 64 24.68 8.62 35.63
C ARG A 64 25.18 9.89 34.94
N GLY A 65 26.42 10.00 34.60
CA GLY A 65 26.99 11.10 33.85
C GLY A 65 27.58 10.63 32.52
N GLY A 66 26.84 10.73 31.43
CA GLY A 66 27.42 10.83 30.11
C GLY A 66 27.61 9.59 29.25
N ALA A 67 27.07 8.42 29.59
CA ALA A 67 27.05 7.32 28.63
C ALA A 67 26.03 7.61 27.53
N THR A 68 26.47 7.67 26.26
CA THR A 68 25.63 7.85 25.11
C THR A 68 24.84 6.56 24.86
N ALA A 69 23.60 6.65 24.36
CA ALA A 69 22.81 5.47 23.99
C ALA A 69 23.54 4.55 22.98
N ALA A 70 24.50 5.09 22.22
CA ALA A 70 25.38 4.32 21.35
C ALA A 70 26.32 3.40 22.15
N ALA A 71 26.91 3.87 23.27
CA ALA A 71 27.74 3.05 24.12
C ALA A 71 26.94 1.93 24.83
N MET A 72 25.66 2.20 25.15
CA MET A 72 24.79 1.18 25.71
C MET A 72 24.41 0.09 24.68
N LEU A 73 24.37 0.42 23.39
CA LEU A 73 24.13 -0.54 22.31
C LEU A 73 25.41 -1.34 21.97
N GLU A 74 26.59 -0.75 22.07
CA GLU A 74 27.85 -1.49 21.93
C GLU A 74 28.03 -2.51 23.07
N GLU A 75 27.67 -2.14 24.32
CA GLU A 75 27.70 -3.08 25.47
C GLU A 75 26.61 -4.16 25.34
N ALA A 76 25.50 -3.89 24.64
CA ALA A 76 24.42 -4.84 24.40
C ALA A 76 24.68 -5.80 23.22
N GLN A 77 25.65 -5.51 22.36
CA GLN A 77 26.06 -6.42 21.29
C GLN A 77 26.93 -7.59 21.78
N ASP A 78 27.55 -7.46 22.96
CA ASP A 78 28.33 -8.52 23.58
C ASP A 78 27.51 -9.42 24.52
N ASP A 79 26.24 -9.06 24.82
CA ASP A 79 25.33 -9.81 25.68
C ASP A 79 24.04 -10.16 24.92
N PRO A 80 23.74 -11.47 24.69
CA PRO A 80 22.57 -11.86 23.90
C PRO A 80 21.20 -11.55 24.54
N GLU A 81 21.14 -11.06 25.77
CA GLU A 81 19.96 -10.43 26.35
C GLU A 81 19.92 -8.92 25.97
N SER A 82 19.67 -8.63 24.70
CA SER A 82 19.47 -7.27 24.19
C SER A 82 18.50 -6.49 25.07
N LEU A 83 18.89 -5.28 25.45
CA LEU A 83 18.01 -4.31 26.11
C LEU A 83 16.65 -4.28 25.39
N SER A 84 15.59 -4.60 26.07
CA SER A 84 14.26 -4.58 25.47
C SER A 84 13.96 -3.15 24.98
N GLN A 85 13.16 -3.02 23.94
CA GLN A 85 12.76 -1.69 23.45
C GLN A 85 12.14 -0.82 24.54
N GLU A 86 11.41 -1.43 25.46
CA GLU A 86 10.86 -0.76 26.63
C GLU A 86 11.96 -0.11 27.47
N THR A 87 13.12 -0.76 27.62
CA THR A 87 14.28 -0.21 28.34
C THR A 87 14.91 0.97 27.61
N ILE A 88 14.98 0.95 26.27
CA ILE A 88 15.50 2.06 25.48
C ILE A 88 14.53 3.25 25.51
N ILE A 89 13.23 3.01 25.39
CA ILE A 89 12.17 4.03 25.49
C ILE A 89 12.15 4.63 26.91
N HIS A 90 12.31 3.82 27.94
CA HIS A 90 12.37 4.27 29.33
C HIS A 90 13.61 5.15 29.63
N ASN A 91 14.71 4.94 28.92
CA ASN A 91 15.93 5.73 29.03
C ASN A 91 15.95 6.97 28.11
N MET A 92 14.91 7.20 27.32
CA MET A 92 14.76 8.39 26.48
C MET A 92 14.71 9.65 27.35
N SER A 93 15.36 10.74 26.94
CA SER A 93 15.25 11.99 27.68
C SER A 93 13.79 12.49 27.67
N ALA A 94 13.33 13.09 28.76
CA ALA A 94 11.97 13.63 28.84
C ALA A 94 11.69 14.65 27.73
N ASP A 95 12.67 15.45 27.36
CA ASP A 95 12.57 16.45 26.29
C ASP A 95 12.35 15.78 24.92
N GLU A 96 13.02 14.66 24.67
CA GLU A 96 12.90 13.95 23.40
C GLU A 96 11.59 13.18 23.31
N ALA A 97 11.15 12.54 24.40
CA ALA A 97 9.83 11.94 24.51
C ALA A 97 8.73 12.98 24.27
N HIS A 98 8.86 14.16 24.91
CA HIS A 98 7.94 15.27 24.74
C HIS A 98 7.93 15.82 23.29
N ARG A 99 9.09 15.94 22.65
CA ARG A 99 9.20 16.32 21.24
C ARG A 99 8.45 15.34 20.34
N LEU A 100 8.74 14.02 20.49
CA LEU A 100 8.13 12.98 19.67
C LEU A 100 6.62 12.88 19.88
N SER A 101 6.13 13.07 21.11
CA SER A 101 4.69 13.03 21.39
C SER A 101 3.90 14.09 20.62
N ARG A 102 4.57 15.15 20.16
CA ARG A 102 3.98 16.27 19.41
C ARG A 102 4.23 16.20 17.90
N VAL A 103 4.88 15.17 17.40
CA VAL A 103 5.03 14.95 15.95
C VAL A 103 3.92 14.05 15.44
N ARG A 104 3.35 14.38 14.29
CA ARG A 104 2.38 13.54 13.56
C ARG A 104 2.81 13.43 12.10
N ASN A 105 2.97 12.22 11.59
CA ASN A 105 3.20 11.96 10.17
C ASN A 105 1.91 11.36 9.61
N ILE A 106 1.11 12.16 8.95
CA ILE A 106 -0.22 11.76 8.49
C ILE A 106 -0.37 11.87 6.98
N GLY A 107 -1.16 10.96 6.43
CA GLY A 107 -1.61 11.02 5.04
C GLY A 107 -3.08 11.37 4.95
N ILE A 108 -3.44 12.11 3.92
CA ILE A 108 -4.84 12.29 3.55
C ILE A 108 -5.14 11.38 2.39
N ALA A 109 -6.07 10.45 2.59
CA ALA A 109 -6.49 9.48 1.61
C ALA A 109 -8.00 9.57 1.36
N ALA A 110 -8.40 9.42 0.12
CA ALA A 110 -9.79 9.60 -0.28
C ALA A 110 -10.06 9.02 -1.67
N HIS A 111 -11.32 8.74 -1.98
CA HIS A 111 -11.71 8.49 -3.36
C HIS A 111 -11.74 9.79 -4.18
N ILE A 112 -11.79 9.64 -5.49
CA ILE A 112 -11.92 10.77 -6.42
C ILE A 112 -13.18 11.57 -6.09
N ASP A 113 -13.08 12.89 -6.18
CA ASP A 113 -14.19 13.84 -5.90
C ASP A 113 -14.75 13.80 -4.47
N SER A 114 -14.10 13.18 -3.47
CA SER A 114 -14.51 13.31 -2.05
C SER A 114 -14.21 14.68 -1.44
N GLY A 115 -13.42 15.49 -2.13
CA GLY A 115 -12.97 16.81 -1.66
C GLY A 115 -11.65 16.74 -0.88
N LYS A 116 -10.79 15.77 -1.18
CA LYS A 116 -9.47 15.61 -0.58
C LYS A 116 -8.63 16.89 -0.68
N THR A 117 -8.35 17.35 -1.90
CA THR A 117 -7.53 18.56 -2.14
C THR A 117 -8.12 19.79 -1.47
N THR A 118 -9.46 19.94 -1.48
CA THR A 118 -10.14 21.02 -0.78
C THR A 118 -9.91 20.94 0.73
N ALA A 119 -10.04 19.75 1.33
CA ALA A 119 -9.80 19.59 2.77
C ALA A 119 -8.32 19.87 3.12
N THR A 120 -7.37 19.42 2.28
CA THR A 120 -5.95 19.71 2.46
C THR A 120 -5.66 21.21 2.41
N GLU A 121 -6.23 21.94 1.47
CA GLU A 121 -6.12 23.41 1.39
C GLU A 121 -6.66 24.10 2.67
N ARG A 122 -7.76 23.60 3.24
CA ARG A 122 -8.31 24.12 4.50
C ARG A 122 -7.40 23.83 5.70
N VAL A 123 -6.81 22.64 5.75
CA VAL A 123 -5.80 22.31 6.77
C VAL A 123 -4.64 23.30 6.70
N LEU A 124 -4.12 23.58 5.51
CA LEU A 124 -3.03 24.54 5.33
C LEU A 124 -3.43 25.97 5.70
N PHE A 125 -4.66 26.37 5.43
CA PHE A 125 -5.18 27.68 5.79
C PHE A 125 -5.30 27.85 7.33
N TYR A 126 -5.94 26.89 8.01
CA TYR A 126 -6.12 26.96 9.47
C TYR A 126 -4.81 26.82 10.25
N THR A 127 -3.79 26.20 9.67
CA THR A 127 -2.44 26.14 10.24
C THR A 127 -1.56 27.34 9.86
N GLY A 128 -2.13 28.34 9.15
CA GLY A 128 -1.43 29.57 8.77
C GLY A 128 -0.34 29.40 7.71
N ARG A 129 -0.34 28.27 7.00
CA ARG A 129 0.65 28.00 5.94
C ARG A 129 0.30 28.68 4.61
N ILE A 130 -0.95 28.93 4.35
CA ILE A 130 -1.44 29.72 3.21
C ILE A 130 -2.30 30.85 3.70
N ASN A 131 -2.18 32.03 3.07
CA ASN A 131 -2.92 33.24 3.46
C ASN A 131 -4.29 33.32 2.78
N SER A 132 -4.50 32.59 1.72
CA SER A 132 -5.73 32.60 0.93
C SER A 132 -6.05 31.17 0.47
N ILE A 133 -7.31 30.86 0.41
CA ILE A 133 -7.83 29.58 -0.04
C ILE A 133 -8.04 29.66 -1.55
N HIS A 134 -7.52 28.65 -2.27
CA HIS A 134 -7.74 28.50 -3.70
C HIS A 134 -8.61 27.27 -3.95
N GLU A 135 -9.58 27.42 -4.83
CA GLU A 135 -10.43 26.28 -5.24
C GLU A 135 -9.76 25.48 -6.35
N VAL A 136 -9.88 24.16 -6.29
CA VAL A 136 -9.30 23.22 -7.32
C VAL A 136 -9.79 23.55 -8.73
N ARG A 137 -11.03 24.02 -8.85
CA ARG A 137 -11.66 24.45 -10.11
C ARG A 137 -12.12 25.90 -10.04
N GLY A 138 -11.41 26.73 -9.30
CA GLY A 138 -11.76 28.14 -9.09
C GLY A 138 -11.68 28.99 -10.35
N LYS A 139 -12.47 30.05 -10.38
CA LYS A 139 -12.47 31.05 -11.48
C LYS A 139 -11.18 31.86 -11.54
N ASP A 140 -10.34 31.77 -10.50
CA ASP A 140 -9.08 32.48 -10.35
C ASP A 140 -7.91 31.87 -11.15
N ALA A 141 -8.11 30.69 -11.75
CA ALA A 141 -7.11 29.95 -12.52
C ALA A 141 -5.77 29.67 -11.80
N VAL A 142 -5.72 29.83 -10.45
CA VAL A 142 -4.51 29.60 -9.65
C VAL A 142 -4.35 28.12 -9.31
N GLY A 143 -5.46 27.42 -9.06
CA GLY A 143 -5.47 26.01 -8.64
C GLY A 143 -5.01 25.80 -7.20
N ALA A 144 -5.17 24.59 -6.69
CA ALA A 144 -4.77 24.23 -5.32
C ALA A 144 -3.24 24.28 -5.16
N LYS A 145 -2.78 24.76 -4.00
CA LYS A 145 -1.35 24.93 -3.69
C LYS A 145 -0.62 23.56 -3.66
N MET A 146 -1.31 22.49 -3.28
CA MET A 146 -0.74 21.14 -3.21
C MET A 146 -0.60 20.48 -4.59
N ASP A 147 -1.45 20.83 -5.57
CA ASP A 147 -1.35 20.34 -6.94
C ASP A 147 -0.19 21.07 -7.63
N SER A 148 1.02 20.55 -7.48
CA SER A 148 2.26 21.19 -7.94
C SER A 148 2.42 21.15 -9.45
N MET A 149 1.86 20.12 -10.10
CA MET A 149 1.94 19.93 -11.54
C MET A 149 0.83 20.67 -12.28
N GLU A 150 1.15 21.28 -13.40
CA GLU A 150 0.17 21.89 -14.31
C GLU A 150 -0.86 20.85 -14.81
N LEU A 151 -0.40 19.63 -15.05
CA LEU A 151 -1.24 18.50 -15.48
C LEU A 151 -2.28 18.09 -14.43
N GLU A 152 -1.94 18.15 -13.14
CA GLU A 152 -2.87 17.91 -12.02
C GLU A 152 -4.00 18.93 -12.04
N ARG A 153 -3.64 20.21 -12.18
CA ARG A 153 -4.62 21.32 -12.23
C ARG A 153 -5.54 21.22 -13.45
N GLU A 154 -5.00 20.86 -14.61
CA GLU A 154 -5.78 20.69 -15.84
C GLU A 154 -6.75 19.50 -15.75
N LYS A 155 -6.28 18.36 -15.24
CA LYS A 155 -7.10 17.14 -15.11
C LYS A 155 -7.99 17.17 -13.85
N GLY A 156 -7.69 18.02 -12.87
CA GLY A 156 -8.40 18.12 -11.60
C GLY A 156 -8.25 16.89 -10.72
N ILE A 157 -7.12 16.18 -10.84
CA ILE A 157 -6.79 14.98 -10.04
C ILE A 157 -5.36 15.09 -9.52
N THR A 158 -5.13 14.64 -8.30
CA THR A 158 -3.78 14.51 -7.75
C THR A 158 -3.09 13.31 -8.39
N ILE A 159 -1.91 13.51 -8.96
CA ILE A 159 -1.11 12.49 -9.65
C ILE A 159 0.05 12.05 -8.77
N GLN A 160 0.79 13.02 -8.21
CA GLN A 160 1.92 12.78 -7.33
C GLN A 160 1.58 13.11 -5.88
N SER A 161 2.12 12.33 -4.96
CA SER A 161 2.01 12.66 -3.54
C SER A 161 2.77 13.96 -3.23
N ALA A 162 2.12 14.91 -2.58
CA ALA A 162 2.75 16.15 -2.14
C ALA A 162 2.99 16.10 -0.63
N ALA A 163 4.23 16.39 -0.22
CA ALA A 163 4.59 16.45 1.20
C ALA A 163 4.68 17.91 1.64
N THR A 164 4.06 18.23 2.75
CA THR A 164 4.14 19.53 3.40
C THR A 164 4.20 19.35 4.90
N PHE A 165 4.56 20.40 5.62
CA PHE A 165 4.48 20.42 7.06
C PHE A 165 3.69 21.63 7.53
N CYS A 166 3.02 21.47 8.64
CA CYS A 166 2.29 22.52 9.30
C CYS A 166 2.34 22.36 10.81
N ASP A 167 2.12 23.46 11.53
CA ASP A 167 2.08 23.48 12.97
C ASP A 167 0.64 23.74 13.42
N TRP A 168 0.10 22.86 14.25
CA TRP A 168 -1.22 23.03 14.85
C TRP A 168 -1.11 23.37 16.31
N VAL A 169 -1.79 24.41 16.75
CA VAL A 169 -1.82 24.85 18.16
C VAL A 169 -3.14 24.45 18.77
N LYS A 170 -3.07 23.53 19.74
CA LYS A 170 -4.21 23.05 20.49
C LYS A 170 -4.19 23.58 21.90
N LYS A 171 -5.35 23.97 22.42
CA LYS A 171 -5.51 24.39 23.83
C LYS A 171 -5.85 23.15 24.67
N VAL A 172 -4.94 22.78 25.57
CA VAL A 172 -5.11 21.68 26.52
C VAL A 172 -5.00 22.30 27.93
N ASP A 173 -6.03 22.20 28.74
CA ASP A 173 -6.07 22.75 30.12
C ASP A 173 -5.65 24.23 30.23
N GLY A 174 -6.02 25.02 29.23
CA GLY A 174 -5.69 26.45 29.17
C GLY A 174 -4.25 26.76 28.73
N LYS A 175 -3.45 25.74 28.42
CA LYS A 175 -2.11 25.88 27.83
C LYS A 175 -2.17 25.63 26.34
N GLU A 176 -1.41 26.40 25.59
CA GLU A 176 -1.23 26.19 24.15
C GLU A 176 -0.14 25.14 23.92
N GLU A 177 -0.53 24.03 23.31
CA GLU A 177 0.36 22.96 22.88
C GLU A 177 0.52 22.98 21.38
N LYS A 178 1.76 23.07 20.92
CA LYS A 178 2.10 23.09 19.50
C LYS A 178 2.46 21.68 19.01
N TYR A 179 1.73 21.20 18.01
CA TYR A 179 1.97 19.95 17.31
C TYR A 179 2.58 20.21 15.94
N HIS A 180 3.61 19.45 15.61
CA HIS A 180 4.24 19.48 14.29
C HIS A 180 3.67 18.35 13.43
N ILE A 181 2.94 18.72 12.38
CA ILE A 181 2.25 17.77 11.51
C ILE A 181 2.95 17.74 10.15
N ASN A 182 3.54 16.61 9.78
CA ASN A 182 3.96 16.30 8.42
C ASN A 182 2.77 15.70 7.68
N LEU A 183 2.32 16.40 6.66
CA LEU A 183 1.15 16.04 5.88
C LEU A 183 1.59 15.55 4.50
N ILE A 184 1.16 14.34 4.12
CA ILE A 184 1.35 13.80 2.77
C ILE A 184 -0.02 13.65 2.11
N ASP A 185 -0.24 14.41 1.06
CA ASP A 185 -1.42 14.27 0.21
C ASP A 185 -1.22 13.13 -0.80
N THR A 186 -2.12 12.14 -0.80
CA THR A 186 -1.96 10.96 -1.64
C THR A 186 -2.91 10.99 -2.83
N PRO A 187 -2.53 10.47 -4.02
CA PRO A 187 -3.45 10.34 -5.13
C PRO A 187 -4.68 9.49 -4.78
N GLY A 188 -5.83 9.85 -5.33
CA GLY A 188 -7.06 9.05 -5.20
C GLY A 188 -7.26 8.05 -6.33
N HIS A 189 -6.48 8.11 -7.42
CA HIS A 189 -6.68 7.28 -8.61
C HIS A 189 -5.84 5.99 -8.54
N ILE A 190 -6.46 4.87 -8.94
CA ILE A 190 -5.85 3.54 -8.84
C ILE A 190 -4.59 3.37 -9.71
N ASP A 191 -4.50 4.08 -10.83
CA ASP A 191 -3.32 4.03 -11.71
C ASP A 191 -2.06 4.55 -11.01
N PHE A 192 -2.23 5.34 -9.94
CA PHE A 192 -1.14 5.91 -9.12
C PHE A 192 -0.97 5.17 -7.79
N THR A 193 -1.30 3.89 -7.76
CA THR A 193 -1.20 3.03 -6.56
C THR A 193 0.17 3.11 -5.90
N ILE A 194 1.25 3.19 -6.68
CA ILE A 194 2.62 3.25 -6.14
C ILE A 194 2.86 4.52 -5.29
N GLU A 195 2.25 5.65 -5.66
CA GLU A 195 2.37 6.88 -4.87
C GLU A 195 1.67 6.74 -3.51
N VAL A 196 0.53 6.03 -3.47
CA VAL A 196 -0.17 5.70 -2.22
C VAL A 196 0.67 4.74 -1.37
N GLU A 197 1.23 3.68 -1.98
CA GLU A 197 2.10 2.71 -1.29
C GLU A 197 3.35 3.38 -0.69
N ARG A 198 3.98 4.33 -1.41
CA ARG A 198 5.12 5.11 -0.92
C ARG A 198 4.75 5.96 0.29
N ALA A 199 3.63 6.67 0.20
CA ALA A 199 3.15 7.51 1.28
C ALA A 199 2.84 6.65 2.52
N LEU A 200 2.03 5.60 2.37
CA LEU A 200 1.63 4.73 3.47
C LEU A 200 2.83 4.06 4.16
N ARG A 201 3.91 3.77 3.41
CA ARG A 201 5.13 3.18 3.99
C ARG A 201 5.83 4.09 4.99
N VAL A 202 5.63 5.40 4.90
CA VAL A 202 6.30 6.40 5.74
C VAL A 202 5.35 7.16 6.66
N LEU A 203 4.07 6.82 6.67
CA LEU A 203 3.07 7.44 7.52
C LEU A 203 2.90 6.69 8.84
N ASP A 204 2.58 7.43 9.88
CA ASP A 204 2.22 6.88 11.19
C ASP A 204 0.71 6.78 11.37
N GLY A 205 -0.05 7.60 10.67
CA GLY A 205 -1.52 7.60 10.68
C GLY A 205 -2.10 8.20 9.41
N ALA A 206 -3.40 8.11 9.23
CA ALA A 206 -4.09 8.64 8.07
C ALA A 206 -5.44 9.28 8.42
N VAL A 207 -5.85 10.23 7.60
CA VAL A 207 -7.22 10.77 7.57
C VAL A 207 -7.90 10.24 6.31
N MET A 208 -8.94 9.45 6.48
CA MET A 208 -9.75 8.92 5.38
C MET A 208 -10.95 9.83 5.15
N ILE A 209 -10.97 10.55 4.02
CA ILE A 209 -12.07 11.46 3.68
C ILE A 209 -13.12 10.69 2.89
N LEU A 210 -14.35 10.75 3.37
CA LEU A 210 -15.52 10.15 2.77
C LEU A 210 -16.53 11.24 2.38
N CYS A 211 -17.33 10.97 1.36
CA CYS A 211 -18.41 11.88 0.95
C CYS A 211 -19.71 11.53 1.70
N ALA A 212 -20.38 12.53 2.30
CA ALA A 212 -21.66 12.35 3.00
C ALA A 212 -22.78 11.83 2.10
N VAL A 213 -22.70 12.10 0.78
CA VAL A 213 -23.67 11.62 -0.22
C VAL A 213 -23.31 10.25 -0.76
N SER A 214 -22.09 10.09 -1.30
CA SER A 214 -21.66 8.86 -1.98
C SER A 214 -21.25 7.74 -1.01
N GLY A 215 -20.77 8.07 0.19
CA GLY A 215 -20.33 7.09 1.18
C GLY A 215 -19.01 6.38 0.83
N VAL A 216 -18.94 5.09 1.16
CA VAL A 216 -17.76 4.24 0.88
C VAL A 216 -17.84 3.71 -0.55
N GLN A 217 -16.91 4.14 -1.38
CA GLN A 217 -16.76 3.76 -2.78
C GLN A 217 -15.69 2.68 -2.97
N SER A 218 -15.61 2.12 -4.18
CA SER A 218 -14.65 1.05 -4.54
C SER A 218 -13.20 1.43 -4.28
N GLN A 219 -12.83 2.67 -4.59
CA GLN A 219 -11.48 3.18 -4.31
C GLN A 219 -11.17 3.29 -2.82
N THR A 220 -12.17 3.63 -2.00
CA THR A 220 -12.03 3.64 -0.54
C THR A 220 -11.65 2.25 -0.01
N ILE A 221 -12.24 1.19 -0.56
CA ILE A 221 -11.93 -0.20 -0.18
C ILE A 221 -10.48 -0.55 -0.54
N THR A 222 -10.01 -0.12 -1.72
CA THR A 222 -8.62 -0.35 -2.14
C THR A 222 -7.64 0.35 -1.22
N VAL A 223 -7.87 1.65 -0.93
CA VAL A 223 -7.03 2.43 -0.02
C VAL A 223 -7.05 1.86 1.39
N ASP A 224 -8.20 1.41 1.88
CA ASP A 224 -8.32 0.73 3.19
C ASP A 224 -7.46 -0.53 3.26
N ARG A 225 -7.47 -1.36 2.20
CA ARG A 225 -6.64 -2.56 2.11
C ARG A 225 -5.14 -2.22 2.14
N GLN A 226 -4.74 -1.14 1.48
CA GLN A 226 -3.36 -0.64 1.52
C GLN A 226 -2.97 -0.14 2.91
N MET A 227 -3.83 0.64 3.59
CA MET A 227 -3.61 1.08 4.97
C MET A 227 -3.41 -0.11 5.92
N ARG A 228 -4.22 -1.16 5.78
CA ARG A 228 -4.06 -2.39 6.57
C ARG A 228 -2.75 -3.12 6.30
N ARG A 229 -2.30 -3.17 5.04
CA ARG A 229 -1.01 -3.78 4.66
C ARG A 229 0.16 -3.15 5.41
N TYR A 230 0.13 -1.84 5.59
CA TYR A 230 1.17 -1.09 6.30
C TYR A 230 0.86 -0.84 7.78
N ASN A 231 -0.22 -1.39 8.32
CA ASN A 231 -0.67 -1.17 9.69
C ASN A 231 -0.81 0.32 10.03
N VAL A 232 -1.34 1.13 9.11
CA VAL A 232 -1.56 2.57 9.31
C VAL A 232 -2.94 2.79 9.94
N PRO A 233 -3.00 3.23 11.20
CA PRO A 233 -4.25 3.61 11.85
C PRO A 233 -4.84 4.86 11.22
N ARG A 234 -6.17 4.98 11.28
CA ARG A 234 -6.89 6.06 10.62
C ARG A 234 -8.01 6.64 11.45
N ILE A 235 -8.26 7.90 11.21
CA ILE A 235 -9.53 8.56 11.54
C ILE A 235 -10.31 8.78 10.24
N SER A 236 -11.62 8.83 10.32
CA SER A 236 -12.48 9.10 9.15
C SER A 236 -13.09 10.50 9.26
N PHE A 237 -13.17 11.19 8.14
CA PHE A 237 -13.80 12.51 8.04
C PHE A 237 -14.88 12.48 6.96
N ILE A 238 -16.14 12.64 7.34
CA ILE A 238 -17.27 12.73 6.42
C ILE A 238 -17.38 14.18 5.96
N ASN A 239 -17.01 14.38 4.71
CA ASN A 239 -16.98 15.66 4.04
C ASN A 239 -18.26 15.92 3.22
N LYS A 240 -18.50 17.17 2.86
CA LYS A 240 -19.64 17.62 2.05
C LYS A 240 -20.98 17.50 2.77
N MET A 241 -20.99 17.78 4.07
CA MET A 241 -22.20 17.82 4.88
C MET A 241 -23.18 18.93 4.46
N ASP A 242 -22.71 19.90 3.69
CA ASP A 242 -23.43 21.01 3.08
C ASP A 242 -24.20 20.65 1.81
N ARG A 243 -24.05 19.45 1.29
CA ARG A 243 -24.70 19.06 0.04
C ARG A 243 -26.08 18.48 0.26
N MET A 244 -26.97 18.73 -0.71
CA MET A 244 -28.29 18.09 -0.77
C MET A 244 -28.15 16.56 -0.81
N GLY A 245 -28.89 15.86 0.05
CA GLY A 245 -28.81 14.41 0.25
C GLY A 245 -27.65 13.96 1.14
N ALA A 246 -27.00 14.87 1.86
CA ALA A 246 -25.95 14.53 2.83
C ALA A 246 -26.52 13.71 4.00
N ASN A 247 -25.99 12.52 4.19
CA ASN A 247 -26.36 11.64 5.29
C ASN A 247 -25.10 11.05 5.94
N PRO A 248 -24.68 11.51 7.14
CA PRO A 248 -23.45 11.03 7.78
C PRO A 248 -23.54 9.58 8.29
N TRP A 249 -24.72 9.06 8.51
CA TRP A 249 -24.94 7.73 9.06
C TRP A 249 -24.68 6.63 8.02
N LYS A 250 -25.00 6.90 6.75
CA LYS A 250 -24.77 5.97 5.63
C LYS A 250 -23.29 5.60 5.48
N PRO A 251 -22.31 6.54 5.44
CA PRO A 251 -20.88 6.20 5.41
C PRO A 251 -20.41 5.39 6.62
N ILE A 252 -20.89 5.69 7.84
CA ILE A 252 -20.52 4.95 9.05
C ILE A 252 -20.98 3.50 8.96
N ASP A 253 -22.23 3.25 8.57
CA ASP A 253 -22.75 1.92 8.37
C ASP A 253 -21.99 1.16 7.27
N GLN A 254 -21.59 1.85 6.22
CA GLN A 254 -20.78 1.27 5.14
C GLN A 254 -19.35 0.97 5.57
N ILE A 255 -18.72 1.76 6.43
CA ILE A 255 -17.41 1.42 7.02
C ILE A 255 -17.54 0.10 7.78
N ASN A 256 -18.51 -0.02 8.65
CA ASN A 256 -18.76 -1.23 9.45
C ASN A 256 -19.01 -2.47 8.56
N LYS A 257 -19.84 -2.33 7.52
CA LYS A 257 -20.23 -3.45 6.64
C LYS A 257 -19.18 -3.78 5.58
N LYS A 258 -18.73 -2.77 4.81
CA LYS A 258 -17.85 -2.98 3.64
C LYS A 258 -16.37 -3.05 4.02
N LEU A 259 -15.91 -2.20 4.95
CA LEU A 259 -14.52 -2.22 5.40
C LEU A 259 -14.31 -3.17 6.57
N LYS A 260 -15.36 -3.64 7.23
CA LYS A 260 -15.29 -4.56 8.37
C LYS A 260 -14.38 -4.06 9.48
N ILE A 261 -14.55 -2.79 9.85
CA ILE A 261 -13.85 -2.11 10.96
C ILE A 261 -14.90 -1.46 11.81
N ALA A 262 -14.78 -1.60 13.12
CA ALA A 262 -15.65 -0.90 14.03
C ALA A 262 -15.50 0.62 13.84
N ALA A 263 -16.59 1.30 13.57
CA ALA A 263 -16.63 2.74 13.37
C ALA A 263 -17.84 3.33 14.12
N ALA A 264 -17.60 4.42 14.82
CA ALA A 264 -18.66 5.19 15.45
C ALA A 264 -18.39 6.69 15.28
N ALA A 265 -19.49 7.48 15.25
CA ALA A 265 -19.39 8.91 15.23
C ALA A 265 -18.83 9.43 16.56
N VAL A 266 -17.91 10.36 16.51
CA VAL A 266 -17.48 11.17 17.66
C VAL A 266 -18.18 12.53 17.67
N GLN A 267 -18.98 12.81 16.65
CA GLN A 267 -19.75 14.05 16.52
C GLN A 267 -21.17 13.75 15.98
N VAL A 268 -22.12 14.62 16.32
CA VAL A 268 -23.48 14.64 15.76
C VAL A 268 -23.71 15.98 15.09
N PRO A 269 -24.16 16.05 13.84
CA PRO A 269 -24.39 17.32 13.16
C PRO A 269 -25.64 18.04 13.72
N ILE A 270 -25.57 19.38 13.74
CA ILE A 270 -26.70 20.26 14.01
C ILE A 270 -27.06 20.93 12.69
N GLY A 271 -28.31 20.71 12.27
CA GLY A 271 -28.76 21.05 10.92
C GLY A 271 -28.31 20.00 9.88
N ALA A 272 -28.83 20.09 8.69
CA ALA A 272 -28.53 19.23 7.56
C ALA A 272 -28.42 20.06 6.28
N GLU A 273 -27.58 19.61 5.35
CA GLU A 273 -27.40 20.26 4.04
C GLU A 273 -27.01 21.73 4.19
N ASP A 274 -27.76 22.66 3.59
CA ASP A 274 -27.49 24.10 3.69
C ASP A 274 -27.60 24.64 5.12
N ASP A 275 -28.44 24.04 5.98
CA ASP A 275 -28.61 24.41 7.39
C ASP A 275 -27.55 23.82 8.33
N PHE A 276 -26.59 23.08 7.80
CA PHE A 276 -25.49 22.53 8.60
C PHE A 276 -24.63 23.67 9.20
N HIS A 277 -24.75 23.93 10.50
CA HIS A 277 -24.11 25.05 11.17
C HIS A 277 -23.42 24.70 12.49
N GLY A 278 -23.59 23.48 13.00
CA GLY A 278 -23.00 23.04 14.25
C GLY A 278 -22.73 21.55 14.31
N VAL A 279 -21.94 21.13 15.30
CA VAL A 279 -21.76 19.72 15.67
C VAL A 279 -21.75 19.61 17.20
N VAL A 280 -22.32 18.52 17.70
CA VAL A 280 -22.17 18.13 19.12
C VAL A 280 -21.00 17.15 19.19
N ASP A 281 -19.99 17.48 19.99
CA ASP A 281 -18.88 16.57 20.30
C ASP A 281 -19.36 15.54 21.34
N LEU A 282 -19.41 14.30 20.98
CA LEU A 282 -19.89 13.19 21.83
C LEU A 282 -18.90 12.81 22.93
N VAL A 283 -17.64 13.20 22.80
CA VAL A 283 -16.61 12.91 23.79
C VAL A 283 -16.71 13.88 24.97
N THR A 284 -16.83 15.19 24.68
CA THR A 284 -16.94 16.23 25.69
C THR A 284 -18.37 16.60 26.03
N MET A 285 -19.37 16.17 25.25
CA MET A 285 -20.77 16.54 25.34
C MET A 285 -20.99 18.06 25.29
N LYS A 286 -20.24 18.72 24.40
CA LYS A 286 -20.34 20.16 24.14
C LYS A 286 -20.70 20.42 22.69
N THR A 287 -21.32 21.55 22.45
CA THR A 287 -21.71 21.98 21.13
C THR A 287 -20.65 22.90 20.53
N LEU A 288 -20.28 22.66 19.31
CA LEU A 288 -19.35 23.47 18.52
C LEU A 288 -20.12 24.15 17.40
N TYR A 289 -19.99 25.45 17.30
CA TYR A 289 -20.56 26.25 16.22
C TYR A 289 -19.45 26.88 15.40
N ALA A 290 -19.63 26.89 14.10
CA ALA A 290 -18.74 27.58 13.18
C ALA A 290 -19.25 29.04 12.99
N GLU A 291 -18.53 30.01 13.53
CA GLU A 291 -18.81 31.43 13.43
C GLU A 291 -17.74 32.14 12.61
N GLY A 292 -18.00 33.38 12.16
CA GLY A 292 -17.17 34.12 11.23
C GLY A 292 -17.71 34.10 9.79
N ASP A 293 -17.15 34.95 8.91
CA ASP A 293 -17.61 35.08 7.54
C ASP A 293 -17.46 33.78 6.70
N ARG A 294 -16.57 32.89 7.15
CA ARG A 294 -16.28 31.59 6.53
C ARG A 294 -16.32 30.43 7.52
N GLY A 295 -16.86 30.57 8.70
CA GLY A 295 -16.89 29.53 9.71
C GLY A 295 -15.53 29.20 10.34
N GLU A 296 -14.58 30.13 10.28
CA GLU A 296 -13.21 29.93 10.75
C GLU A 296 -13.06 29.93 12.27
N ILE A 297 -14.04 30.47 12.99
CA ILE A 297 -14.01 30.53 14.45
C ILE A 297 -14.90 29.46 15.02
N ILE A 298 -14.31 28.52 15.77
CA ILE A 298 -15.08 27.53 16.50
C ILE A 298 -15.45 28.03 17.88
N VAL A 299 -16.74 28.23 18.10
CA VAL A 299 -17.31 28.65 19.40
C VAL A 299 -17.89 27.44 20.10
N THR A 300 -17.39 27.16 21.30
CA THR A 300 -17.85 26.04 22.13
C THR A 300 -18.91 26.51 23.09
N LYS A 301 -20.06 25.82 23.15
CA LYS A 301 -21.14 26.04 24.14
C LYS A 301 -21.37 24.74 24.90
N ASP A 302 -21.66 24.91 26.20
CA ASP A 302 -21.93 23.77 27.09
C ASP A 302 -23.35 23.22 26.91
N GLU A 303 -24.26 24.00 26.31
CA GLU A 303 -25.66 23.62 26.10
C GLU A 303 -25.81 22.87 24.78
N ILE A 304 -26.48 21.71 24.83
CA ILE A 304 -26.87 20.95 23.65
C ILE A 304 -28.30 21.31 23.28
N PRO A 305 -28.59 21.74 22.04
CA PRO A 305 -29.94 22.00 21.56
C PRO A 305 -30.88 20.83 21.81
N GLU A 306 -32.12 21.09 22.21
CA GLU A 306 -33.10 20.04 22.50
C GLU A 306 -33.36 19.11 21.31
N GLU A 307 -33.35 19.67 20.11
CA GLU A 307 -33.58 18.94 18.87
C GLU A 307 -32.60 17.79 18.62
N VAL A 308 -31.35 17.93 19.07
CA VAL A 308 -30.28 16.95 18.85
C VAL A 308 -29.84 16.22 20.12
N ARG A 309 -30.41 16.58 21.28
CA ARG A 309 -30.01 16.07 22.60
C ARG A 309 -30.21 14.54 22.70
N GLU A 310 -31.40 14.09 22.34
CA GLU A 310 -31.73 12.65 22.38
C GLU A 310 -30.83 11.87 21.42
N LEU A 311 -30.63 12.37 20.20
CA LEU A 311 -29.73 11.75 19.20
C LEU A 311 -28.28 11.74 19.71
N ALA A 312 -27.83 12.82 20.35
CA ALA A 312 -26.45 12.87 20.91
C ALA A 312 -26.25 11.84 22.02
N GLN A 313 -27.25 11.66 22.90
CA GLN A 313 -27.21 10.63 23.94
C GLN A 313 -27.20 9.21 23.33
N GLU A 314 -28.08 8.93 22.38
CA GLU A 314 -28.11 7.66 21.66
C GLU A 314 -26.76 7.34 21.00
N ARG A 315 -26.21 8.32 20.28
CA ARG A 315 -24.93 8.12 19.55
C ARG A 315 -23.73 8.04 20.49
N ARG A 316 -23.74 8.73 21.65
CA ARG A 316 -22.73 8.54 22.69
C ARG A 316 -22.79 7.14 23.27
N ALA A 317 -23.98 6.65 23.61
CA ALA A 317 -24.15 5.27 24.06
C ALA A 317 -23.63 4.26 23.03
N LYS A 318 -23.95 4.48 21.74
CA LYS A 318 -23.44 3.64 20.64
C LYS A 318 -21.93 3.70 20.48
N LEU A 319 -21.31 4.87 20.70
CA LEU A 319 -19.84 5.01 20.70
C LEU A 319 -19.22 4.18 21.83
N ILE A 320 -19.77 4.25 23.05
CA ILE A 320 -19.28 3.50 24.22
C ILE A 320 -19.45 1.99 23.99
N GLU A 321 -20.62 1.55 23.51
CA GLU A 321 -20.89 0.16 23.14
C GLU A 321 -19.90 -0.35 22.11
N THR A 322 -19.69 0.39 21.01
CA THR A 322 -18.73 0.00 19.96
C THR A 322 -17.29 -0.06 20.47
N LEU A 323 -16.91 0.80 21.41
CA LEU A 323 -15.59 0.75 22.05
C LEU A 323 -15.46 -0.42 23.00
N ALA A 324 -16.52 -0.78 23.71
CA ALA A 324 -16.55 -1.95 24.61
C ALA A 324 -16.34 -3.27 23.84
N ASP A 325 -16.76 -3.34 22.57
CA ASP A 325 -16.52 -4.50 21.71
C ASP A 325 -15.03 -4.68 21.31
N VAL A 326 -14.21 -3.64 21.42
CA VAL A 326 -12.82 -3.64 20.88
C VAL A 326 -11.73 -3.28 21.88
N ASP A 327 -12.08 -2.75 23.06
CA ASP A 327 -11.16 -2.32 24.11
C ASP A 327 -11.55 -2.95 25.46
N ASP A 328 -10.64 -3.72 26.06
CA ASP A 328 -10.90 -4.52 27.27
C ASP A 328 -11.24 -3.65 28.50
N GLU A 329 -10.65 -2.45 28.63
CA GLU A 329 -10.97 -1.55 29.75
C GLU A 329 -12.38 -1.00 29.61
N MET A 330 -12.78 -0.61 28.39
CA MET A 330 -14.15 -0.15 28.14
C MET A 330 -15.17 -1.27 28.30
N ALA A 331 -14.82 -2.51 27.90
CA ALA A 331 -15.68 -3.67 28.10
C ALA A 331 -15.98 -3.90 29.59
N ASN A 332 -14.96 -3.82 30.43
CA ASN A 332 -15.15 -3.98 31.89
C ASN A 332 -16.04 -2.87 32.48
N MET A 333 -15.81 -1.60 32.11
CA MET A 333 -16.63 -0.47 32.55
C MET A 333 -18.08 -0.61 32.08
N PHE A 334 -18.28 -1.03 30.83
CA PHE A 334 -19.61 -1.23 30.27
C PHE A 334 -20.39 -2.34 30.98
N LEU A 335 -19.70 -3.45 31.33
CA LEU A 335 -20.29 -4.54 32.10
C LEU A 335 -20.62 -4.15 33.55
N ASP A 336 -19.83 -3.26 34.15
CA ASP A 336 -20.04 -2.72 35.48
C ASP A 336 -21.05 -1.54 35.51
N GLU A 337 -21.67 -1.21 34.37
CA GLU A 337 -22.59 -0.05 34.19
C GLU A 337 -21.99 1.27 34.65
N GLN A 338 -20.66 1.45 34.54
CA GLN A 338 -19.95 2.67 34.90
C GLN A 338 -19.83 3.59 33.69
N GLU A 339 -20.18 4.85 33.83
CA GLU A 339 -19.91 5.86 32.80
C GLU A 339 -18.42 6.19 32.77
N PRO A 340 -17.77 6.12 31.59
CA PRO A 340 -16.37 6.46 31.45
C PRO A 340 -16.16 7.97 31.62
N THR A 341 -15.08 8.33 32.31
CA THR A 341 -14.62 9.75 32.35
C THR A 341 -14.15 10.21 30.97
N LEU A 342 -14.05 11.53 30.79
CA LEU A 342 -13.54 12.11 29.53
C LEU A 342 -12.16 11.57 29.14
N GLU A 343 -11.26 11.46 30.12
CA GLU A 343 -9.89 10.97 29.90
C GLU A 343 -9.88 9.48 29.52
N GLN A 344 -10.67 8.66 30.21
CA GLN A 344 -10.81 7.23 29.90
C GLN A 344 -11.39 7.01 28.50
N LEU A 345 -12.43 7.77 28.13
CA LEU A 345 -13.03 7.67 26.81
C LEU A 345 -12.04 8.08 25.70
N LYS A 346 -11.31 9.18 25.89
CA LYS A 346 -10.25 9.60 24.94
C LYS A 346 -9.14 8.56 24.82
N ALA A 347 -8.69 8.00 25.94
CA ALA A 347 -7.65 6.96 25.97
C ALA A 347 -8.11 5.69 25.26
N ALA A 348 -9.37 5.26 25.47
CA ALA A 348 -9.94 4.09 24.82
C ALA A 348 -10.07 4.30 23.29
N ILE A 349 -10.59 5.44 22.83
CA ILE A 349 -10.65 5.79 21.41
C ILE A 349 -9.24 5.71 20.80
N ARG A 350 -8.24 6.30 21.48
CA ARG A 350 -6.85 6.27 21.01
C ARG A 350 -6.30 4.86 20.93
N ARG A 351 -6.40 4.03 21.99
CA ARG A 351 -5.92 2.65 22.00
C ARG A 351 -6.57 1.82 20.90
N ALA A 352 -7.89 1.89 20.78
CA ALA A 352 -8.64 1.17 19.75
C ALA A 352 -8.29 1.62 18.33
N THR A 353 -8.00 2.92 18.13
CA THR A 353 -7.55 3.45 16.82
C THR A 353 -6.15 2.98 16.47
N ILE A 354 -5.19 3.09 17.39
CA ILE A 354 -3.79 2.68 17.17
C ILE A 354 -3.71 1.16 16.93
N SER A 355 -4.54 0.37 17.60
CA SER A 355 -4.61 -1.09 17.39
C SER A 355 -5.33 -1.51 16.11
N LEU A 356 -5.77 -0.58 15.26
CA LEU A 356 -6.47 -0.82 13.99
C LEU A 356 -7.84 -1.49 14.13
N LYS A 357 -8.40 -1.54 15.34
CA LYS A 357 -9.68 -2.16 15.61
C LYS A 357 -10.86 -1.20 15.46
N PHE A 358 -10.61 0.10 15.57
CA PHE A 358 -11.62 1.15 15.57
C PHE A 358 -11.21 2.34 14.71
N THR A 359 -12.19 3.06 14.16
CA THR A 359 -11.98 4.35 13.51
C THR A 359 -13.00 5.37 13.99
N PRO A 360 -12.58 6.46 14.67
CA PRO A 360 -13.47 7.55 15.04
C PRO A 360 -13.86 8.36 13.81
N VAL A 361 -15.13 8.76 13.73
CA VAL A 361 -15.68 9.44 12.56
C VAL A 361 -16.05 10.88 12.92
N PHE A 362 -15.41 11.83 12.23
CA PHE A 362 -15.67 13.26 12.27
C PHE A 362 -16.55 13.69 11.10
N MET A 363 -17.20 14.87 11.23
CA MET A 363 -18.11 15.39 10.22
C MET A 363 -17.84 16.86 9.93
N GLY A 364 -17.97 17.25 8.65
CA GLY A 364 -17.78 18.66 8.28
C GLY A 364 -17.98 18.93 6.79
N SER A 365 -17.67 20.15 6.39
CA SER A 365 -17.64 20.58 4.99
C SER A 365 -16.38 21.38 4.72
N ALA A 366 -15.50 20.82 3.91
CA ALA A 366 -14.28 21.51 3.48
C ALA A 366 -14.59 22.69 2.55
N LEU A 367 -15.65 22.61 1.74
CA LEU A 367 -16.03 23.69 0.84
C LEU A 367 -16.64 24.88 1.59
N ALA A 368 -17.47 24.60 2.59
CA ALA A 368 -18.10 25.62 3.42
C ALA A 368 -17.25 26.05 4.62
N ASP A 369 -15.98 25.61 4.69
CA ASP A 369 -15.01 25.93 5.76
C ASP A 369 -15.47 25.52 7.17
N LYS A 370 -16.28 24.44 7.30
CA LYS A 370 -16.89 24.04 8.57
C LYS A 370 -16.24 22.77 9.15
N PHE A 371 -15.80 22.84 10.41
CA PHE A 371 -15.39 21.72 11.28
C PHE A 371 -14.16 20.92 10.81
N ILE A 372 -13.21 21.55 10.12
CA ILE A 372 -11.88 20.97 9.87
C ILE A 372 -11.00 21.02 11.13
N GLN A 373 -11.14 22.04 11.95
CA GLN A 373 -10.35 22.21 13.18
C GLN A 373 -10.59 21.08 14.20
N PRO A 374 -11.83 20.63 14.48
CA PRO A 374 -12.04 19.45 15.33
C PRO A 374 -11.43 18.16 14.79
N MET A 375 -11.38 17.99 13.46
CA MET A 375 -10.67 16.87 12.83
C MET A 375 -9.15 16.96 13.12
N LEU A 376 -8.55 18.16 13.05
CA LEU A 376 -7.12 18.34 13.39
C LEU A 376 -6.84 18.07 14.87
N ASP A 377 -7.76 18.44 15.76
CA ASP A 377 -7.69 18.04 17.16
C ASP A 377 -7.74 16.51 17.32
N GLY A 378 -8.60 15.84 16.56
CA GLY A 378 -8.68 14.38 16.51
C GLY A 378 -7.41 13.73 15.97
N VAL A 379 -6.73 14.32 15.00
CA VAL A 379 -5.40 13.87 14.54
C VAL A 379 -4.39 13.90 15.69
N CYS A 380 -4.38 14.98 16.47
CA CYS A 380 -3.48 15.10 17.62
C CYS A 380 -3.82 14.11 18.74
N ASP A 381 -5.11 13.90 19.02
CA ASP A 381 -5.57 13.06 20.13
C ASP A 381 -5.52 11.56 19.84
N TYR A 382 -5.91 11.12 18.64
CA TYR A 382 -6.20 9.71 18.36
C TYR A 382 -5.18 9.02 17.45
N LEU A 383 -4.42 9.75 16.62
CA LEU A 383 -3.39 9.14 15.79
C LEU A 383 -2.07 9.02 16.56
N PRO A 384 -1.27 7.96 16.26
CA PRO A 384 -0.02 7.73 16.95
C PRO A 384 1.05 8.77 16.59
N ASN A 385 2.01 8.89 17.47
CA ASN A 385 3.27 9.57 17.21
C ASN A 385 4.34 8.56 16.74
N PRO A 386 5.49 9.02 16.22
CA PRO A 386 6.51 8.13 15.69
C PRO A 386 7.08 7.07 16.66
N SER A 387 6.97 7.28 17.98
CA SER A 387 7.48 6.34 18.99
C SER A 387 6.49 5.19 19.29
N GLU A 388 5.21 5.35 18.95
CA GLU A 388 4.16 4.36 19.17
C GLU A 388 4.02 3.37 18.00
N VAL A 389 4.62 3.70 16.85
CA VAL A 389 4.56 2.86 15.65
C VAL A 389 5.78 1.94 15.57
N SER A 390 5.53 0.65 15.34
CA SER A 390 6.61 -0.34 15.19
C SER A 390 7.19 -0.30 13.78
N ASN A 391 8.44 0.17 13.67
CA ASN A 391 9.18 0.20 12.41
C ASN A 391 10.32 -0.81 12.43
N ASN A 392 10.38 -1.68 11.42
CA ASN A 392 11.39 -2.73 11.32
C ASN A 392 12.34 -2.47 10.14
N ALA A 393 13.62 -2.78 10.38
CA ALA A 393 14.66 -2.91 9.38
C ALA A 393 15.14 -4.36 9.30
N LEU A 394 15.86 -4.71 8.26
CA LEU A 394 16.50 -6.01 8.09
C LEU A 394 18.01 -5.83 8.24
N ASP A 395 18.65 -6.64 9.08
CA ASP A 395 20.11 -6.61 9.23
C ASP A 395 20.78 -7.51 8.18
N ARG A 396 21.42 -6.91 7.20
CA ARG A 396 22.17 -7.60 6.13
C ARG A 396 23.35 -8.44 6.66
N ARG A 397 23.86 -8.12 7.83
CA ARG A 397 24.97 -8.87 8.46
C ARG A 397 24.51 -10.13 9.14
N GLN A 398 23.22 -10.19 9.54
CA GLN A 398 22.58 -11.31 10.24
C GLN A 398 21.54 -12.02 9.36
N LYS A 399 21.84 -12.25 8.08
CA LYS A 399 20.94 -12.94 7.13
C LYS A 399 19.55 -12.30 7.07
N GLU A 400 19.49 -10.96 7.05
CA GLU A 400 18.25 -10.18 6.98
C GLU A 400 17.29 -10.41 8.16
N ALA A 401 17.83 -10.66 9.34
CA ALA A 401 17.03 -10.74 10.55
C ALA A 401 16.30 -9.41 10.81
N PRO A 402 15.01 -9.43 11.17
CA PRO A 402 14.26 -8.21 11.46
C PRO A 402 14.75 -7.55 12.74
N VAL A 403 15.07 -6.27 12.64
CA VAL A 403 15.49 -5.41 13.76
C VAL A 403 14.48 -4.27 13.87
N LYS A 404 13.95 -4.07 15.06
CA LYS A 404 13.02 -2.99 15.35
C LYS A 404 13.78 -1.68 15.58
N LEU A 405 13.40 -0.61 14.88
CA LEU A 405 13.99 0.71 15.00
C LEU A 405 13.31 1.53 16.09
N VAL A 406 14.10 2.29 16.83
CA VAL A 406 13.62 3.21 17.87
C VAL A 406 13.92 4.65 17.43
N PRO A 407 12.93 5.56 17.42
CA PRO A 407 13.10 6.92 16.95
C PRO A 407 13.85 7.79 17.99
N TYR A 408 15.11 7.48 18.24
CA TYR A 408 15.96 8.14 19.20
C TYR A 408 17.13 8.87 18.51
N ASN A 409 17.33 10.15 18.84
CA ASN A 409 18.26 11.03 18.15
C ASN A 409 19.75 10.73 18.38
N SER A 410 20.11 10.07 19.48
CA SER A 410 21.48 9.71 19.82
C SER A 410 21.93 8.38 19.22
N LEU A 411 21.02 7.63 18.62
CA LEU A 411 21.34 6.39 17.93
C LEU A 411 21.95 6.64 16.54
N PRO A 412 22.64 5.64 15.95
CA PRO A 412 23.12 5.71 14.58
C PRO A 412 22.01 6.02 13.57
N PHE A 413 22.34 6.80 12.55
CA PHE A 413 21.34 7.28 11.58
C PHE A 413 20.80 6.16 10.68
N VAL A 414 19.48 6.09 10.58
CA VAL A 414 18.74 5.27 9.61
C VAL A 414 17.62 6.10 9.00
N GLY A 415 17.62 6.23 7.68
CA GLY A 415 16.61 6.96 6.92
C GLY A 415 16.21 6.24 5.65
N LEU A 416 14.96 6.40 5.23
CA LEU A 416 14.39 5.83 4.00
C LEU A 416 14.10 6.93 2.99
N ALA A 417 14.70 6.83 1.81
CA ALA A 417 14.31 7.65 0.67
C ALA A 417 13.04 7.07 0.03
N PHE A 418 11.91 7.74 0.21
CA PHE A 418 10.64 7.21 -0.26
C PHE A 418 10.13 7.86 -1.55
N LYS A 419 10.55 9.09 -1.85
CA LYS A 419 10.13 9.83 -3.03
C LYS A 419 11.27 10.62 -3.65
N LEU A 420 11.31 10.65 -4.98
CA LEU A 420 12.24 11.45 -5.75
C LEU A 420 11.46 12.43 -6.62
N GLU A 421 11.92 13.67 -6.65
CA GLU A 421 11.43 14.70 -7.56
C GLU A 421 12.62 15.39 -8.21
N GLU A 422 12.47 15.87 -9.42
CA GLU A 422 13.45 16.78 -10.00
C GLU A 422 12.87 18.17 -10.03
N SER A 423 13.57 19.08 -9.38
CA SER A 423 13.30 20.51 -9.44
C SER A 423 14.26 21.20 -10.40
N ASN A 424 14.00 22.48 -10.66
CA ASN A 424 14.94 23.34 -11.43
C ASN A 424 16.34 23.41 -10.79
N PHE A 425 16.48 23.01 -9.52
CA PHE A 425 17.71 23.01 -8.74
C PHE A 425 18.39 21.61 -8.65
N GLY A 426 17.88 20.62 -9.38
CA GLY A 426 18.35 19.24 -9.41
C GLY A 426 17.45 18.26 -8.67
N GLN A 427 17.95 17.03 -8.50
CA GLN A 427 17.21 15.96 -7.85
C GLN A 427 16.95 16.27 -6.37
N LEU A 428 15.70 16.23 -5.99
CA LEU A 428 15.19 16.35 -4.63
C LEU A 428 14.77 14.95 -4.15
N THR A 429 15.33 14.52 -3.01
CA THR A 429 15.04 13.21 -2.42
C THR A 429 14.37 13.40 -1.08
N TYR A 430 13.14 12.92 -0.93
CA TYR A 430 12.43 12.94 0.34
C TYR A 430 12.86 11.76 1.21
N ILE A 431 13.23 12.05 2.44
CA ILE A 431 13.74 11.07 3.41
C ILE A 431 12.92 11.16 4.70
N ARG A 432 12.43 10.01 5.17
CA ARG A 432 11.98 9.86 6.54
C ARG A 432 13.14 9.37 7.40
N VAL A 433 13.39 10.07 8.49
CA VAL A 433 14.38 9.69 9.50
C VAL A 433 13.71 8.78 10.52
N TYR A 434 14.14 7.52 10.60
CA TYR A 434 13.59 6.56 11.56
C TYR A 434 14.39 6.52 12.86
N GLN A 435 15.69 6.73 12.76
CA GLN A 435 16.61 6.67 13.90
C GLN A 435 17.76 7.65 13.69
N GLY A 436 18.29 8.21 14.76
CA GLY A 436 19.41 9.16 14.69
C GLY A 436 19.03 10.52 14.13
N LYS A 437 20.02 11.28 13.72
CA LYS A 437 19.88 12.64 13.15
C LYS A 437 20.53 12.74 11.79
N LEU A 438 19.81 13.35 10.85
CA LEU A 438 20.37 13.77 9.57
C LEU A 438 20.88 15.20 9.68
N ARG A 439 22.16 15.44 9.35
CA ARG A 439 22.81 16.76 9.44
C ARG A 439 23.41 17.17 8.10
N LYS A 440 23.39 18.47 7.83
CA LYS A 440 24.10 19.06 6.69
C LYS A 440 25.59 18.71 6.77
N GLY A 441 26.14 18.19 5.66
CA GLY A 441 27.53 17.76 5.57
C GLY A 441 27.81 16.34 6.07
N LEU A 442 26.82 15.63 6.63
CA LEU A 442 26.96 14.24 7.06
C LEU A 442 27.24 13.34 5.84
N ASN A 443 28.14 12.38 6.04
CA ASN A 443 28.35 11.32 5.08
C ASN A 443 27.45 10.14 5.46
N VAL A 444 26.59 9.75 4.56
CA VAL A 444 25.70 8.60 4.71
C VAL A 444 26.07 7.52 3.68
N PHE A 445 25.68 6.29 3.95
CA PHE A 445 25.88 5.15 3.06
C PHE A 445 24.54 4.68 2.53
N ASN A 446 24.45 4.51 1.21
CA ASN A 446 23.29 3.89 0.59
C ASN A 446 23.43 2.37 0.74
N ALA A 447 22.51 1.75 1.47
CA ALA A 447 22.54 0.31 1.79
C ALA A 447 22.46 -0.59 0.53
N ARG A 448 21.82 -0.16 -0.56
CA ARG A 448 21.71 -0.94 -1.78
C ARG A 448 22.98 -0.92 -2.62
N THR A 449 23.62 0.24 -2.74
CA THR A 449 24.79 0.43 -3.63
C THR A 449 26.12 0.40 -2.88
N ASP A 450 26.10 0.36 -1.54
CA ASP A 450 27.25 0.48 -0.64
C ASP A 450 28.13 1.74 -0.90
N LYS A 451 27.53 2.76 -1.55
CA LYS A 451 28.23 4.01 -1.86
C LYS A 451 28.05 5.03 -0.75
N LYS A 452 29.16 5.70 -0.44
CA LYS A 452 29.16 6.84 0.47
C LYS A 452 28.66 8.09 -0.25
N VAL A 453 27.67 8.76 0.32
CA VAL A 453 27.07 9.98 -0.20
C VAL A 453 27.15 11.08 0.85
N LYS A 454 27.56 12.28 0.47
CA LYS A 454 27.53 13.45 1.35
C LYS A 454 26.21 14.18 1.22
N ILE A 455 25.60 14.57 2.32
CA ILE A 455 24.35 15.36 2.34
C ILE A 455 24.70 16.85 2.23
N PRO A 456 24.48 17.49 1.07
CA PRO A 456 24.93 18.86 0.87
C PRO A 456 23.96 19.88 1.48
N ARG A 457 22.64 19.65 1.34
CA ARG A 457 21.60 20.57 1.78
C ARG A 457 20.35 19.79 2.21
N ILE A 458 19.76 20.21 3.32
CA ILE A 458 18.54 19.64 3.87
C ILE A 458 17.47 20.73 3.87
N VAL A 459 16.29 20.40 3.41
CA VAL A 459 15.15 21.33 3.37
C VAL A 459 13.90 20.64 3.90
N ARG A 460 13.02 21.41 4.51
CA ARG A 460 11.62 21.06 4.72
C ARG A 460 10.82 21.64 3.56
N MET A 461 9.92 20.84 3.02
CA MET A 461 9.13 21.23 1.87
C MET A 461 7.76 21.73 2.29
N HIS A 462 7.32 22.81 1.66
CA HIS A 462 5.96 23.29 1.71
C HIS A 462 5.46 23.48 0.29
N SER A 463 4.88 22.43 -0.28
CA SER A 463 4.59 22.35 -1.71
C SER A 463 5.85 22.69 -2.53
N ASN A 464 5.88 23.83 -3.23
CA ASN A 464 7.04 24.29 -4.02
C ASN A 464 8.00 25.21 -3.25
N GLU A 465 7.69 25.57 -2.01
CA GLU A 465 8.54 26.41 -1.15
C GLU A 465 9.47 25.56 -0.32
N MET A 466 10.69 26.04 -0.08
CA MET A 466 11.74 25.31 0.59
C MET A 466 12.30 26.08 1.78
N GLU A 467 12.23 25.50 2.96
CA GLU A 467 12.84 26.01 4.17
C GLU A 467 14.12 25.24 4.49
N GLU A 468 15.29 25.92 4.44
CA GLU A 468 16.56 25.27 4.71
C GLU A 468 16.74 25.01 6.22
N VAL A 469 17.09 23.76 6.56
CA VAL A 469 17.34 23.33 7.93
C VAL A 469 18.75 22.71 8.05
N THR A 470 19.34 22.85 9.22
CA THR A 470 20.70 22.34 9.49
C THR A 470 20.70 20.89 9.93
N GLU A 471 19.69 20.47 10.68
CA GLU A 471 19.51 19.09 11.13
C GLU A 471 18.02 18.71 11.20
N VAL A 472 17.76 17.41 11.08
CA VAL A 472 16.43 16.81 11.20
C VAL A 472 16.56 15.58 12.09
N GLY A 473 15.68 15.43 13.08
CA GLY A 473 15.71 14.35 14.06
C GLY A 473 14.90 13.13 13.66
N ALA A 474 15.02 12.09 14.48
CA ALA A 474 14.22 10.87 14.33
C ALA A 474 12.71 11.17 14.41
N GLY A 475 11.94 10.49 13.59
CA GLY A 475 10.49 10.66 13.46
C GLY A 475 10.05 11.74 12.47
N GLU A 476 10.95 12.54 11.92
CA GLU A 476 10.62 13.64 11.01
C GLU A 476 10.85 13.27 9.54
N ILE A 477 10.25 14.08 8.65
CA ILE A 477 10.38 13.98 7.19
C ILE A 477 11.10 15.23 6.69
N CYS A 478 12.05 15.05 5.78
CA CYS A 478 12.76 16.13 5.13
C CYS A 478 13.07 15.78 3.67
N ALA A 479 13.59 16.76 2.94
CA ALA A 479 14.10 16.54 1.61
C ALA A 479 15.59 16.95 1.51
N VAL A 480 16.35 16.27 0.68
CA VAL A 480 17.77 16.54 0.45
C VAL A 480 18.03 16.72 -1.04
N PHE A 481 18.98 17.61 -1.37
CA PHE A 481 19.38 17.86 -2.75
C PHE A 481 20.59 17.05 -3.18
N GLY A 482 20.63 16.69 -4.47
CA GLY A 482 21.85 16.20 -5.13
C GLY A 482 22.32 14.83 -4.63
N VAL A 483 21.43 14.03 -4.07
CA VAL A 483 21.70 12.66 -3.63
C VAL A 483 21.26 11.70 -4.73
N ASP A 484 22.20 10.97 -5.31
CA ASP A 484 21.91 9.96 -6.34
C ASP A 484 21.44 8.67 -5.67
N CYS A 485 20.13 8.39 -5.80
CA CYS A 485 19.50 7.21 -5.23
C CYS A 485 18.25 6.82 -6.03
N ALA A 486 17.67 5.70 -5.69
CA ALA A 486 16.36 5.27 -6.15
C ALA A 486 15.32 5.37 -5.02
N SER A 487 14.05 5.40 -5.39
CA SER A 487 12.96 5.32 -4.43
C SER A 487 13.00 3.97 -3.69
N GLY A 488 12.93 3.99 -2.36
CA GLY A 488 13.07 2.81 -1.51
C GLY A 488 14.49 2.57 -0.98
N ASP A 489 15.49 3.37 -1.37
CA ASP A 489 16.85 3.23 -0.86
C ASP A 489 16.93 3.61 0.62
N THR A 490 17.64 2.78 1.40
CA THR A 490 17.93 3.04 2.81
C THR A 490 19.30 3.71 2.95
N PHE A 491 19.34 4.75 3.75
CA PHE A 491 20.57 5.44 4.13
C PHE A 491 20.91 5.18 5.59
N THR A 492 22.17 4.84 5.85
CA THR A 492 22.73 4.64 7.20
C THR A 492 23.99 5.48 7.37
N ASP A 493 24.50 5.53 8.57
CA ASP A 493 25.80 6.16 8.87
C ASP A 493 27.02 5.28 8.51
N GLY A 494 26.78 4.05 8.04
CA GLY A 494 27.80 3.07 7.67
C GLY A 494 28.27 2.18 8.83
N GLN A 495 27.86 2.44 10.06
CA GLN A 495 28.10 1.55 11.19
C GLN A 495 27.13 0.36 11.18
N LEU A 496 25.89 0.62 10.76
CA LEU A 496 24.81 -0.35 10.70
C LEU A 496 24.68 -0.96 9.30
N GLY A 497 24.51 -2.27 9.25
CA GLY A 497 24.19 -3.02 8.03
C GLY A 497 22.67 -3.08 7.72
N TYR A 498 21.90 -2.10 8.15
CA TYR A 498 20.45 -2.13 8.07
C TYR A 498 19.92 -1.70 6.71
N THR A 499 18.86 -2.40 6.28
CA THR A 499 18.02 -2.00 5.14
C THR A 499 16.56 -2.00 5.59
N MET A 500 15.80 -0.99 5.19
CA MET A 500 14.37 -0.96 5.47
C MET A 500 13.66 -2.00 4.61
N THR A 501 12.59 -2.58 5.14
CA THR A 501 11.72 -3.44 4.33
C THR A 501 11.23 -2.69 3.10
N SER A 502 11.30 -3.32 1.94
CA SER A 502 10.86 -2.74 0.68
C SER A 502 9.36 -2.42 0.71
N MET A 503 8.97 -1.38 -0.02
CA MET A 503 7.56 -1.16 -0.31
C MET A 503 7.05 -2.23 -1.27
N TYR A 504 5.75 -2.50 -1.24
CA TYR A 504 5.12 -3.34 -2.23
C TYR A 504 5.09 -2.63 -3.57
N VAL A 505 5.75 -3.20 -4.57
CA VAL A 505 5.77 -2.69 -5.95
C VAL A 505 4.97 -3.66 -6.81
N PRO A 506 3.75 -3.30 -7.21
CA PRO A 506 2.96 -4.14 -8.10
C PRO A 506 3.63 -4.28 -9.47
N GLU A 507 3.41 -5.40 -10.14
CA GLU A 507 3.90 -5.56 -11.51
C GLU A 507 3.05 -4.72 -12.49
N PRO A 508 3.69 -4.10 -13.48
CA PRO A 508 2.97 -3.36 -14.52
C PRO A 508 2.14 -4.31 -15.38
N VAL A 509 0.94 -3.88 -15.73
CA VAL A 509 -0.04 -4.72 -16.45
C VAL A 509 -0.29 -4.26 -17.89
N ILE A 510 -0.01 -2.99 -18.21
CA ILE A 510 -0.17 -2.42 -19.55
C ILE A 510 1.19 -2.00 -20.10
N SER A 511 1.38 -2.21 -21.39
CA SER A 511 2.60 -1.79 -22.10
C SER A 511 2.23 -1.05 -23.38
N LEU A 512 3.00 0.00 -23.69
CA LEU A 512 2.89 0.78 -24.94
C LEU A 512 4.25 0.79 -25.64
N SER A 513 4.27 0.73 -26.95
CA SER A 513 5.48 1.10 -27.67
C SER A 513 5.56 2.62 -27.78
N ILE A 514 6.76 3.15 -27.56
CA ILE A 514 7.01 4.59 -27.63
C ILE A 514 8.26 4.89 -28.45
N LYS A 515 8.20 5.92 -29.27
CA LYS A 515 9.36 6.45 -29.99
C LYS A 515 9.27 7.98 -30.08
N PRO A 516 10.39 8.70 -30.03
CA PRO A 516 10.39 10.13 -30.29
C PRO A 516 10.06 10.38 -31.77
N LYS A 517 9.25 11.41 -32.02
CA LYS A 517 8.94 11.81 -33.42
C LYS A 517 10.17 12.25 -34.19
N ASN A 518 11.12 12.89 -33.49
CA ASN A 518 12.36 13.39 -34.11
C ASN A 518 13.56 12.65 -33.52
N ASN A 519 14.46 12.16 -34.35
CA ASN A 519 15.69 11.51 -33.88
C ASN A 519 16.65 12.48 -33.14
N LYS A 520 16.51 13.80 -33.32
CA LYS A 520 17.28 14.80 -32.57
C LYS A 520 16.96 14.80 -31.08
N ASP A 521 15.77 14.32 -30.68
CA ASP A 521 15.27 14.32 -29.32
C ASP A 521 15.66 13.06 -28.54
N LEU A 522 16.34 12.07 -29.20
CA LEU A 522 16.82 10.83 -28.59
C LEU A 522 17.60 11.01 -27.28
N PRO A 523 18.54 11.98 -27.15
CA PRO A 523 19.27 12.19 -25.91
C PRO A 523 18.33 12.62 -24.76
N ASN A 524 17.40 13.54 -25.01
CA ASN A 524 16.42 14.00 -24.04
C ASN A 524 15.41 12.88 -23.69
N PHE A 525 14.99 12.10 -24.68
CA PHE A 525 14.16 10.92 -24.50
C PHE A 525 14.81 9.89 -23.57
N SER A 526 16.07 9.53 -23.82
CA SER A 526 16.82 8.59 -22.98
C SER A 526 17.00 9.13 -21.57
N LYS A 527 17.25 10.42 -21.42
CA LYS A 527 17.36 11.08 -20.11
C LYS A 527 16.03 11.03 -19.35
N ALA A 528 14.91 11.33 -20.03
CA ALA A 528 13.58 11.27 -19.43
C ALA A 528 13.23 9.86 -18.93
N ILE A 529 13.43 8.85 -19.79
CA ILE A 529 13.19 7.44 -19.44
C ILE A 529 14.01 7.01 -18.22
N ALA A 530 15.33 7.25 -18.26
CA ALA A 530 16.23 6.86 -17.17
C ALA A 530 15.84 7.52 -15.83
N ARG A 531 15.30 8.72 -15.88
CA ARG A 531 14.79 9.43 -14.72
C ARG A 531 13.50 8.80 -14.20
N PHE A 532 12.50 8.63 -15.08
CA PHE A 532 11.19 8.12 -14.69
C PHE A 532 11.28 6.71 -14.09
N GLN A 533 12.17 5.86 -14.60
CA GLN A 533 12.45 4.56 -13.99
C GLN A 533 13.03 4.63 -12.57
N ARG A 534 13.77 5.71 -12.24
CA ARG A 534 14.28 5.94 -10.88
C ARG A 534 13.23 6.53 -9.96
N GLU A 535 12.35 7.39 -10.50
CA GLU A 535 11.25 7.98 -9.79
C GLU A 535 10.19 6.92 -9.46
N ASP A 536 9.83 6.10 -10.43
CA ASP A 536 8.71 5.15 -10.35
C ASP A 536 9.15 3.72 -10.69
N PRO A 537 9.23 2.82 -9.70
CA PRO A 537 9.60 1.42 -9.92
C PRO A 537 8.54 0.62 -10.71
N THR A 538 7.30 1.12 -10.83
CA THR A 538 6.24 0.51 -11.66
C THR A 538 6.34 0.94 -13.13
N PHE A 539 7.03 2.05 -13.42
CA PHE A 539 7.33 2.48 -14.77
C PHE A 539 8.55 1.72 -15.29
N ARG A 540 8.31 0.63 -16.02
CA ARG A 540 9.39 -0.19 -16.58
C ARG A 540 9.59 0.10 -18.06
N VAL A 541 10.84 0.11 -18.49
CA VAL A 541 11.20 0.33 -19.88
C VAL A 541 12.05 -0.81 -20.37
N HIS A 542 11.67 -1.34 -21.50
CA HIS A 542 12.38 -2.41 -22.19
C HIS A 542 12.58 -2.03 -23.66
N PHE A 543 13.78 -2.23 -24.17
CA PHE A 543 14.05 -2.11 -25.59
C PHE A 543 13.87 -3.48 -26.25
N ASP A 544 12.84 -3.59 -27.07
CA ASP A 544 12.61 -4.79 -27.85
C ASP A 544 13.53 -4.76 -29.08
N THR A 545 14.59 -5.56 -29.01
CA THR A 545 15.58 -5.67 -30.09
C THR A 545 15.01 -6.26 -31.36
N GLU A 546 13.85 -6.94 -31.27
CA GLU A 546 13.23 -7.59 -32.41
C GLU A 546 12.34 -6.64 -33.21
N SER A 547 11.61 -5.77 -32.53
CA SER A 547 10.78 -4.73 -33.17
C SER A 547 11.50 -3.39 -33.29
N GLU A 548 12.72 -3.27 -32.72
CA GLU A 548 13.49 -2.01 -32.62
C GLU A 548 12.68 -0.88 -31.97
N GLN A 549 11.80 -1.24 -31.03
CA GLN A 549 10.94 -0.30 -30.34
C GLN A 549 11.26 -0.25 -28.85
N THR A 550 11.18 0.93 -28.29
CA THR A 550 11.17 1.08 -26.83
C THR A 550 9.75 0.82 -26.33
N ILE A 551 9.60 -0.11 -25.41
CA ILE A 551 8.34 -0.47 -24.77
C ILE A 551 8.35 0.08 -23.35
N ILE A 552 7.33 0.87 -23.01
CA ILE A 552 7.07 1.36 -21.66
C ILE A 552 5.91 0.56 -21.06
N SER A 553 6.05 0.18 -19.81
CA SER A 553 5.04 -0.60 -19.07
C SER A 553 4.65 0.13 -17.78
N GLY A 554 3.37 0.06 -17.41
CA GLY A 554 2.83 0.77 -16.25
C GLY A 554 1.55 0.13 -15.70
N MET A 555 0.98 0.75 -14.69
CA MET A 555 -0.17 0.24 -13.95
C MET A 555 -1.51 0.42 -14.67
N GLY A 556 -1.62 1.45 -15.51
CA GLY A 556 -2.86 1.78 -16.22
C GLY A 556 -2.60 2.66 -17.43
N GLU A 557 -3.67 2.90 -18.18
CA GLU A 557 -3.64 3.71 -19.39
C GLU A 557 -3.32 5.18 -19.05
N LEU A 558 -3.98 5.72 -18.02
CA LEU A 558 -3.74 7.07 -17.53
C LEU A 558 -2.31 7.25 -16.99
N HIS A 559 -1.77 6.23 -16.31
CA HIS A 559 -0.40 6.23 -15.81
C HIS A 559 0.61 6.47 -16.95
N LEU A 560 0.53 5.70 -18.02
CA LEU A 560 1.42 5.82 -19.16
C LEU A 560 1.20 7.14 -19.94
N GLU A 561 -0.06 7.58 -20.07
CA GLU A 561 -0.40 8.87 -20.70
C GLU A 561 0.25 10.05 -19.96
N VAL A 562 0.22 10.03 -18.64
CA VAL A 562 0.86 11.05 -17.80
C VAL A 562 2.36 11.11 -18.07
N TYR A 563 3.06 9.98 -18.13
CA TYR A 563 4.51 9.98 -18.41
C TYR A 563 4.85 10.45 -19.82
N VAL A 564 4.03 10.11 -20.81
CA VAL A 564 4.19 10.63 -22.18
C VAL A 564 4.01 12.15 -22.21
N GLU A 565 3.01 12.67 -21.50
CA GLU A 565 2.78 14.11 -21.43
C GLU A 565 3.88 14.84 -20.63
N ARG A 566 4.40 14.21 -19.56
CA ARG A 566 5.58 14.71 -18.83
C ARG A 566 6.83 14.78 -19.74
N MET A 567 7.06 13.77 -20.59
CA MET A 567 8.16 13.82 -21.58
C MET A 567 8.03 15.04 -22.49
N ARG A 568 6.80 15.33 -22.93
CA ARG A 568 6.52 16.47 -23.79
C ARG A 568 6.74 17.81 -23.06
N ARG A 569 6.23 17.95 -21.83
CA ARG A 569 6.29 19.23 -21.10
C ARG A 569 7.65 19.49 -20.46
N GLU A 570 8.22 18.50 -19.76
CA GLU A 570 9.46 18.68 -19.00
C GLU A 570 10.71 18.57 -19.89
N TYR A 571 10.71 17.67 -20.87
CA TYR A 571 11.88 17.39 -21.73
C TYR A 571 11.74 17.93 -23.16
N LYS A 572 10.58 18.47 -23.50
CA LYS A 572 10.27 18.98 -24.87
C LYS A 572 10.41 17.88 -25.94
N VAL A 573 10.05 16.64 -25.60
CA VAL A 573 10.12 15.49 -26.50
C VAL A 573 8.71 15.07 -26.88
N ASP A 574 8.34 15.26 -28.13
CA ASP A 574 7.10 14.69 -28.68
C ASP A 574 7.32 13.23 -29.03
N CYS A 575 6.44 12.37 -28.51
CA CYS A 575 6.50 10.94 -28.73
C CYS A 575 5.30 10.45 -29.54
N GLU A 576 5.51 9.38 -30.31
CA GLU A 576 4.45 8.56 -30.90
C GLU A 576 4.29 7.31 -30.05
N THR A 577 3.05 6.98 -29.66
CA THR A 577 2.72 5.79 -28.90
C THR A 577 1.99 4.78 -29.79
N GLY A 578 2.36 3.49 -29.67
CA GLY A 578 1.63 2.41 -30.32
C GLY A 578 0.42 1.95 -29.49
N ALA A 579 -0.35 1.01 -30.04
CA ALA A 579 -1.51 0.48 -29.36
C ALA A 579 -1.14 -0.22 -28.02
N PRO A 580 -2.03 -0.17 -27.01
CA PRO A 580 -1.82 -0.89 -25.75
C PRO A 580 -1.66 -2.39 -25.97
N ARG A 581 -0.69 -3.00 -25.31
CA ARG A 581 -0.47 -4.46 -25.31
C ARG A 581 -0.61 -4.98 -23.88
N VAL A 582 -1.31 -6.10 -23.75
CA VAL A 582 -1.45 -6.81 -22.48
C VAL A 582 -0.16 -7.59 -22.20
N ALA A 583 0.31 -7.54 -20.98
CA ALA A 583 1.48 -8.30 -20.53
C ALA A 583 1.07 -9.75 -20.21
N TYR A 584 0.90 -10.56 -21.24
CA TYR A 584 0.67 -12.00 -21.08
C TYR A 584 1.87 -12.69 -20.43
N ARG A 585 1.62 -13.91 -19.92
CA ARG A 585 2.64 -14.80 -19.37
C ARG A 585 2.49 -16.19 -19.96
N GLU A 586 3.51 -17.00 -19.80
CA GLU A 586 3.49 -18.41 -20.22
C GLU A 586 3.69 -19.30 -18.99
N THR A 587 3.12 -20.49 -18.99
CA THR A 587 3.38 -21.51 -17.99
C THR A 587 3.26 -22.91 -18.57
N ILE A 588 3.66 -23.90 -17.79
CA ILE A 588 3.53 -25.33 -18.12
C ILE A 588 2.46 -25.97 -17.24
N THR A 589 1.84 -27.03 -17.72
CA THR A 589 0.79 -27.74 -16.98
C THR A 589 1.13 -29.19 -16.65
N LYS A 590 2.20 -29.75 -17.25
CA LYS A 590 2.58 -31.13 -17.07
C LYS A 590 4.03 -31.27 -16.62
N HIS A 591 4.29 -32.32 -15.86
CA HIS A 591 5.64 -32.80 -15.56
C HIS A 591 6.24 -33.46 -16.82
N VAL A 592 7.48 -33.10 -17.15
CA VAL A 592 8.21 -33.65 -18.30
C VAL A 592 9.68 -33.86 -17.96
N ASP A 593 10.15 -35.07 -18.21
CA ASP A 593 11.58 -35.42 -18.11
C ASP A 593 12.34 -34.93 -19.34
N PHE A 594 13.57 -34.48 -19.13
CA PHE A 594 14.44 -34.10 -20.24
C PHE A 594 15.83 -34.68 -20.09
N ASN A 595 16.43 -34.99 -21.23
CA ASN A 595 17.83 -35.40 -21.34
C ASN A 595 18.39 -34.78 -22.61
N HIS A 596 19.20 -33.74 -22.47
CA HIS A 596 19.71 -33.01 -23.61
C HIS A 596 21.23 -33.01 -23.64
N LEU A 597 21.77 -33.45 -24.78
CA LEU A 597 23.21 -33.45 -25.10
C LEU A 597 23.51 -32.37 -26.15
N LEU A 598 24.25 -31.32 -25.74
CA LEU A 598 24.87 -30.38 -26.66
C LEU A 598 26.27 -30.92 -27.04
N LYS A 599 26.44 -31.25 -28.29
CA LYS A 599 27.76 -31.65 -28.85
C LYS A 599 27.97 -30.89 -30.15
N LYS A 600 28.88 -29.95 -30.15
CA LYS A 600 29.23 -29.14 -31.32
C LYS A 600 30.75 -29.17 -31.49
N GLN A 601 31.24 -29.53 -32.64
CA GLN A 601 32.66 -29.60 -32.93
C GLN A 601 32.91 -28.94 -34.30
N THR A 602 33.50 -27.74 -34.29
CA THR A 602 33.79 -26.97 -35.51
C THR A 602 35.27 -26.54 -35.47
N GLY A 603 36.17 -27.50 -35.61
CA GLY A 603 37.62 -27.24 -35.76
C GLY A 603 38.25 -26.41 -34.63
N GLY A 604 38.64 -27.07 -33.52
CA GLY A 604 39.22 -26.46 -32.32
C GLY A 604 38.54 -27.00 -31.07
N ALA A 605 38.55 -26.26 -29.97
CA ALA A 605 37.81 -26.62 -28.75
C ALA A 605 36.31 -26.71 -29.07
N GLY A 606 35.70 -27.88 -28.82
CA GLY A 606 34.28 -28.12 -29.03
C GLY A 606 33.40 -27.64 -27.87
N ASP A 607 32.08 -27.59 -28.07
CA ASP A 607 31.11 -27.43 -27.01
C ASP A 607 30.51 -28.79 -26.62
N TYR A 608 30.71 -29.21 -25.38
CA TYR A 608 30.11 -30.40 -24.82
C TYR A 608 29.43 -30.13 -23.50
N ALA A 609 28.15 -30.40 -23.43
CA ALA A 609 27.39 -30.36 -22.18
C ALA A 609 26.17 -31.27 -22.27
N ARG A 610 25.99 -32.17 -21.31
CA ARG A 610 24.79 -32.97 -21.15
C ARG A 610 24.10 -32.56 -19.87
N VAL A 611 22.80 -32.24 -19.95
CA VAL A 611 21.94 -31.94 -18.82
C VAL A 611 20.72 -32.83 -18.88
N ALA A 612 20.39 -33.46 -17.75
CA ALA A 612 19.22 -34.32 -17.61
C ALA A 612 18.51 -33.99 -16.28
N GLY A 613 17.21 -34.14 -16.29
CA GLY A 613 16.34 -33.82 -15.18
C GLY A 613 14.89 -33.74 -15.61
N PHE A 614 14.09 -32.95 -14.92
CA PHE A 614 12.69 -32.77 -15.27
C PHE A 614 12.23 -31.33 -15.04
N MET A 615 11.13 -30.97 -15.68
CA MET A 615 10.41 -29.75 -15.46
C MET A 615 9.01 -30.04 -14.91
N GLU A 616 8.56 -29.28 -13.96
CA GLU A 616 7.23 -29.43 -13.38
C GLU A 616 6.56 -28.07 -13.13
N PRO A 617 5.21 -28.03 -13.21
CA PRO A 617 4.47 -26.84 -12.82
C PRO A 617 4.52 -26.62 -11.31
N LYS A 618 4.54 -25.38 -10.89
CA LYS A 618 4.44 -24.99 -9.49
C LYS A 618 2.99 -24.63 -9.15
N ASP A 619 2.51 -25.05 -7.99
CA ASP A 619 1.11 -24.83 -7.56
C ASP A 619 0.72 -23.35 -7.48
N ASN A 620 1.69 -22.49 -7.12
CA ASN A 620 1.50 -21.06 -7.20
C ASN A 620 2.32 -20.45 -8.35
N LEU A 621 1.74 -19.51 -9.07
CA LEU A 621 2.37 -18.81 -10.18
C LEU A 621 3.40 -17.74 -9.74
N GLU A 622 3.81 -17.76 -8.46
CA GLU A 622 4.78 -16.82 -7.91
C GLU A 622 6.21 -17.29 -8.18
N GLY A 623 6.77 -16.79 -9.26
CA GLY A 623 8.17 -16.98 -9.61
C GLY A 623 8.51 -18.37 -10.16
N ASN A 624 9.70 -18.49 -10.73
CA ASN A 624 10.26 -19.74 -11.25
C ASN A 624 11.33 -20.25 -10.28
N ARG A 625 11.51 -21.54 -10.20
CA ARG A 625 12.45 -22.20 -9.29
C ARG A 625 13.43 -23.07 -10.04
N PHE A 626 14.71 -23.01 -9.69
CA PHE A 626 15.74 -23.91 -10.16
C PHE A 626 16.26 -24.72 -8.98
N GLU A 627 16.35 -26.03 -9.15
CA GLU A 627 16.86 -26.97 -8.14
C GLU A 627 17.90 -27.91 -8.72
N GLU A 628 18.85 -28.30 -7.89
CA GLU A 628 19.86 -29.26 -8.20
C GLU A 628 19.74 -30.48 -7.29
N HIS A 629 19.58 -31.65 -7.90
CA HIS A 629 19.54 -32.94 -7.19
C HIS A 629 20.60 -33.86 -7.69
N ILE A 630 21.83 -33.40 -7.95
CA ILE A 630 22.91 -34.17 -8.55
C ILE A 630 23.56 -35.06 -7.51
N ILE A 631 23.65 -36.33 -7.83
CA ILE A 631 24.34 -37.33 -7.02
C ILE A 631 25.72 -37.64 -7.63
N GLY A 632 26.79 -37.66 -6.84
CA GLY A 632 28.11 -38.11 -7.27
C GLY A 632 28.95 -37.08 -8.06
N GLY A 633 28.59 -35.80 -8.09
CA GLY A 633 29.42 -34.76 -8.69
C GLY A 633 29.53 -34.80 -10.21
N ALA A 634 28.50 -35.29 -10.90
CA ALA A 634 28.47 -35.41 -12.37
C ALA A 634 28.64 -34.05 -13.10
N ILE A 635 28.20 -32.95 -12.48
CA ILE A 635 28.39 -31.57 -12.95
C ILE A 635 29.01 -30.76 -11.81
N SER A 636 30.04 -29.95 -12.10
CA SER A 636 30.62 -29.06 -11.07
C SER A 636 29.70 -27.89 -10.77
N GLU A 637 29.78 -27.37 -9.53
CA GLU A 637 28.98 -26.24 -9.03
C GLU A 637 29.04 -25.02 -9.98
N LYS A 638 30.20 -24.74 -10.55
CA LYS A 638 30.41 -23.68 -11.54
C LYS A 638 29.52 -23.85 -12.78
N PHE A 639 29.35 -25.07 -13.27
CA PHE A 639 28.50 -25.35 -14.42
C PHE A 639 27.02 -25.38 -14.04
N LEU A 640 26.67 -25.74 -12.79
CA LEU A 640 25.32 -25.64 -12.26
C LEU A 640 24.83 -24.20 -12.20
N PHE A 641 25.69 -23.30 -11.75
CA PHE A 641 25.38 -21.85 -11.78
C PHE A 641 25.17 -21.33 -13.22
N ALA A 642 25.91 -21.89 -14.21
CA ALA A 642 25.67 -21.57 -15.61
C ALA A 642 24.34 -22.15 -16.13
N CYS A 643 23.92 -23.35 -15.65
CA CYS A 643 22.59 -23.91 -15.91
C CYS A 643 21.48 -23.06 -15.35
N GLU A 644 21.59 -22.63 -14.09
CA GLU A 644 20.64 -21.73 -13.44
C GLU A 644 20.47 -20.43 -14.23
N LYS A 645 21.57 -19.77 -14.62
CA LYS A 645 21.52 -18.59 -15.51
C LYS A 645 20.83 -18.89 -16.84
N GLY A 646 21.08 -20.07 -17.42
CA GLY A 646 20.45 -20.53 -18.66
C GLY A 646 18.96 -20.69 -18.52
N PHE A 647 18.50 -21.25 -17.40
CA PHE A 647 17.08 -21.38 -17.06
C PHE A 647 16.40 -20.02 -16.89
N HIS A 648 16.94 -19.13 -16.05
CA HIS A 648 16.35 -17.81 -15.83
C HIS A 648 16.25 -17.00 -17.12
N LEU A 649 17.26 -17.03 -17.98
CA LEU A 649 17.20 -16.35 -19.28
C LEU A 649 16.13 -16.95 -20.21
N SER A 650 15.90 -18.27 -20.13
CA SER A 650 14.82 -18.92 -20.90
C SER A 650 13.44 -18.55 -20.38
N CYS A 651 13.31 -18.32 -19.06
CA CYS A 651 12.07 -17.86 -18.46
C CYS A 651 11.73 -16.40 -18.80
N GLU A 652 12.71 -15.56 -19.11
CA GLU A 652 12.44 -14.18 -19.53
C GLU A 652 11.73 -14.11 -20.86
N LYS A 653 11.99 -15.07 -21.76
CA LYS A 653 11.38 -15.14 -23.08
C LYS A 653 10.95 -16.56 -23.38
N GLY A 654 9.69 -16.87 -23.06
CA GLY A 654 9.09 -18.17 -23.27
C GLY A 654 9.02 -18.57 -24.76
N PRO A 655 8.98 -19.85 -25.06
CA PRO A 655 8.99 -20.33 -26.43
C PRO A 655 7.61 -20.31 -27.12
N LEU A 656 6.49 -20.13 -26.40
CA LEU A 656 5.14 -20.23 -26.96
C LEU A 656 4.71 -18.96 -27.71
N ILE A 657 4.76 -17.82 -27.02
CA ILE A 657 4.39 -16.49 -27.56
C ILE A 657 5.47 -15.42 -27.30
N GLY A 658 6.62 -15.82 -26.74
CA GLY A 658 7.75 -14.93 -26.47
C GLY A 658 7.61 -14.08 -25.22
N HIS A 659 6.65 -14.39 -24.34
CA HIS A 659 6.44 -13.70 -23.07
C HIS A 659 7.11 -14.40 -21.89
N LYS A 660 7.22 -13.71 -20.76
CA LYS A 660 7.85 -14.23 -19.54
C LYS A 660 7.12 -15.46 -19.00
N VAL A 661 7.87 -16.50 -18.66
CA VAL A 661 7.34 -17.72 -18.03
C VAL A 661 7.18 -17.52 -16.53
N LEU A 662 6.08 -18.02 -15.96
CA LEU A 662 5.79 -18.05 -14.54
C LEU A 662 5.43 -19.47 -14.10
N GLY A 663 5.72 -19.80 -12.83
CA GLY A 663 5.28 -21.04 -12.21
C GLY A 663 5.94 -22.30 -12.78
N ALA A 664 7.18 -22.22 -13.27
CA ALA A 664 7.95 -23.36 -13.73
C ALA A 664 9.09 -23.69 -12.77
N THR A 665 9.19 -24.95 -12.38
CA THR A 665 10.35 -25.49 -11.65
C THR A 665 11.16 -26.35 -12.59
N MET A 666 12.48 -26.15 -12.63
CA MET A 666 13.42 -26.98 -13.38
C MET A 666 14.40 -27.65 -12.43
N ILE A 667 14.44 -28.95 -12.44
CA ILE A 667 15.29 -29.76 -11.56
C ILE A 667 16.31 -30.50 -12.45
N ILE A 668 17.61 -30.35 -12.14
CA ILE A 668 18.68 -31.08 -12.76
C ILE A 668 19.15 -32.18 -11.82
N ASN A 669 19.04 -33.43 -12.24
CA ASN A 669 19.42 -34.62 -11.46
C ASN A 669 20.63 -35.40 -12.01
N ASP A 670 20.99 -35.19 -13.29
CA ASP A 670 22.14 -35.88 -13.93
C ASP A 670 22.75 -34.99 -15.02
N GLY A 671 23.95 -35.31 -15.42
CA GLY A 671 24.64 -34.67 -16.51
C GLY A 671 25.99 -35.29 -16.84
N ALA A 672 26.68 -34.76 -17.82
CA ALA A 672 28.02 -35.19 -18.15
C ALA A 672 28.88 -34.02 -18.63
N THR A 673 30.14 -34.05 -18.22
CA THR A 673 31.16 -33.08 -18.60
C THR A 673 32.25 -33.75 -19.46
N HIS A 674 32.89 -32.96 -20.31
CA HIS A 674 34.08 -33.38 -21.07
C HIS A 674 35.29 -32.54 -20.63
N MET A 675 36.44 -33.16 -20.44
CA MET A 675 37.60 -32.50 -19.81
C MET A 675 38.10 -31.26 -20.57
N THR A 676 37.96 -31.20 -21.90
CA THR A 676 38.46 -30.10 -22.74
C THR A 676 37.35 -29.25 -23.37
N ASP A 677 36.17 -29.84 -23.63
CA ASP A 677 35.12 -29.18 -24.43
C ASP A 677 33.94 -28.69 -23.63
N SER A 678 33.96 -28.85 -22.30
CA SER A 678 32.92 -28.31 -21.42
C SER A 678 33.26 -26.91 -20.96
N SER A 679 32.31 -25.99 -21.16
CA SER A 679 32.41 -24.59 -20.77
C SER A 679 31.11 -24.13 -20.11
N GLU A 680 31.15 -23.03 -19.33
CA GLU A 680 29.95 -22.39 -18.78
C GLU A 680 28.94 -22.04 -19.88
N MET A 681 29.44 -21.56 -21.04
CA MET A 681 28.60 -21.22 -22.17
C MET A 681 27.92 -22.47 -22.77
N ALA A 682 28.64 -23.59 -22.84
CA ALA A 682 28.07 -24.86 -23.34
C ALA A 682 26.94 -25.34 -22.42
N PHE A 683 27.13 -25.32 -21.09
CA PHE A 683 26.09 -25.71 -20.14
C PHE A 683 24.90 -24.73 -20.14
N LYS A 684 25.13 -23.45 -20.21
CA LYS A 684 24.09 -22.43 -20.37
C LYS A 684 23.25 -22.70 -21.62
N ASN A 685 23.88 -22.92 -22.75
CA ASN A 685 23.21 -23.19 -24.03
C ASN A 685 22.48 -24.55 -24.02
N ALA A 686 23.07 -25.56 -23.40
CA ALA A 686 22.45 -26.88 -23.25
C ALA A 686 21.18 -26.80 -22.44
N THR A 687 21.21 -26.04 -21.31
CA THR A 687 20.02 -25.81 -20.46
C THR A 687 18.94 -25.05 -21.20
N GLN A 688 19.29 -24.01 -21.96
CA GLN A 688 18.30 -23.28 -22.76
C GLN A 688 17.63 -24.18 -23.83
N GLN A 689 18.40 -25.08 -24.47
CA GLN A 689 17.84 -26.00 -25.43
C GLN A 689 17.00 -27.10 -24.77
N ALA A 690 17.44 -27.60 -23.62
CA ALA A 690 16.68 -28.55 -22.81
C ALA A 690 15.35 -27.93 -22.37
N PHE A 691 15.39 -26.71 -21.86
CA PHE A 691 14.21 -25.95 -21.48
C PHE A 691 13.20 -25.82 -22.63
N ARG A 692 13.64 -25.40 -23.81
CA ARG A 692 12.74 -25.21 -24.96
C ARG A 692 12.04 -26.49 -25.37
N LYS A 693 12.74 -27.63 -25.33
CA LYS A 693 12.18 -28.95 -25.67
C LYS A 693 11.19 -29.40 -24.61
N ALA A 694 11.61 -29.38 -23.34
CA ALA A 694 10.78 -29.82 -22.25
C ALA A 694 9.54 -28.94 -22.13
N PHE A 695 9.67 -27.60 -22.31
CA PHE A 695 8.56 -26.66 -22.28
C PHE A 695 7.51 -26.97 -23.36
N ALA A 696 7.93 -27.32 -24.58
CA ALA A 696 6.99 -27.65 -25.65
C ALA A 696 6.23 -28.96 -25.38
N GLU A 697 6.84 -29.91 -24.68
CA GLU A 697 6.24 -31.21 -24.32
C GLU A 697 5.38 -31.11 -23.04
N ALA A 698 5.58 -30.06 -22.21
CA ALA A 698 4.92 -29.81 -20.92
C ALA A 698 3.52 -29.21 -21.04
N ASP A 699 2.88 -29.26 -22.21
CA ASP A 699 1.55 -28.68 -22.48
C ASP A 699 1.47 -27.19 -22.06
N PRO A 700 2.23 -26.33 -22.77
CA PRO A 700 2.34 -24.92 -22.39
C PRO A 700 1.03 -24.17 -22.62
N VAL A 701 0.73 -23.24 -21.71
CA VAL A 701 -0.46 -22.39 -21.77
C VAL A 701 -0.09 -20.92 -21.62
N VAL A 702 -0.89 -20.06 -22.24
CA VAL A 702 -0.82 -18.60 -22.07
C VAL A 702 -1.65 -18.22 -20.87
N LEU A 703 -1.10 -17.31 -20.07
CA LEU A 703 -1.78 -16.69 -18.94
C LEU A 703 -2.12 -15.24 -19.26
N GLU A 704 -3.35 -14.84 -18.97
CA GLU A 704 -3.78 -13.45 -19.05
C GLU A 704 -3.93 -12.82 -17.64
N PRO A 705 -3.65 -11.51 -17.50
CA PRO A 705 -3.88 -10.81 -16.24
C PRO A 705 -5.37 -10.59 -16.02
N LEU A 706 -5.89 -11.11 -14.92
CA LEU A 706 -7.23 -10.81 -14.42
C LEU A 706 -7.21 -9.60 -13.50
N MET A 707 -8.19 -8.74 -13.72
CA MET A 707 -8.42 -7.53 -12.95
C MET A 707 -9.64 -7.73 -12.05
N LYS A 708 -9.45 -7.54 -10.75
CA LYS A 708 -10.57 -7.44 -9.82
C LYS A 708 -11.24 -6.09 -10.03
N THR A 709 -12.41 -6.13 -10.64
CA THR A 709 -13.17 -4.95 -11.03
C THR A 709 -14.33 -4.75 -10.06
N VAL A 710 -14.51 -3.53 -9.59
CA VAL A 710 -15.65 -3.11 -8.76
C VAL A 710 -16.35 -1.99 -9.50
N VAL A 711 -17.64 -2.18 -9.79
CA VAL A 711 -18.47 -1.19 -10.48
C VAL A 711 -19.60 -0.78 -9.54
N THR A 712 -19.74 0.53 -9.31
CA THR A 712 -20.84 1.10 -8.52
C THR A 712 -21.63 2.06 -9.39
N ALA A 713 -22.95 1.91 -9.40
CA ALA A 713 -23.85 2.78 -10.14
C ALA A 713 -25.26 2.80 -9.50
N PRO A 714 -26.11 3.80 -9.83
CA PRO A 714 -27.50 3.80 -9.39
C PRO A 714 -28.24 2.54 -9.82
N THR A 715 -29.13 2.06 -8.97
CA THR A 715 -29.86 0.78 -9.14
C THR A 715 -30.61 0.70 -10.47
N GLU A 716 -31.08 1.84 -11.00
CA GLU A 716 -31.77 1.94 -12.32
C GLU A 716 -30.91 1.42 -13.50
N PHE A 717 -29.57 1.43 -13.39
CA PHE A 717 -28.64 1.00 -14.44
C PHE A 717 -28.08 -0.42 -14.23
N GLN A 718 -28.52 -1.16 -13.22
CA GLN A 718 -28.00 -2.48 -12.89
C GLN A 718 -27.95 -3.43 -14.10
N GLY A 719 -29.05 -3.53 -14.83
CA GLY A 719 -29.11 -4.39 -16.01
C GLY A 719 -28.13 -4.01 -17.11
N ASN A 720 -27.91 -2.70 -17.32
CA ASN A 720 -26.97 -2.19 -18.32
C ASN A 720 -25.53 -2.52 -17.93
N VAL A 721 -25.17 -2.32 -16.67
CA VAL A 721 -23.80 -2.58 -16.15
C VAL A 721 -23.48 -4.07 -16.18
N VAL A 722 -24.38 -4.91 -15.68
CA VAL A 722 -24.24 -6.37 -15.74
C VAL A 722 -24.08 -6.84 -17.18
N GLY A 723 -24.93 -6.35 -18.10
CA GLY A 723 -24.84 -6.67 -19.53
C GLY A 723 -23.53 -6.21 -20.17
N LEU A 724 -22.96 -5.06 -19.76
CA LEU A 724 -21.64 -4.60 -20.22
C LEU A 724 -20.50 -5.49 -19.74
N LEU A 725 -20.51 -5.93 -18.47
CA LEU A 725 -19.53 -6.84 -17.90
C LEU A 725 -19.58 -8.21 -18.58
N GLN A 726 -20.78 -8.76 -18.78
CA GLN A 726 -20.97 -10.03 -19.47
C GLN A 726 -20.50 -10.01 -20.94
N LYS A 727 -20.76 -8.92 -21.67
CA LYS A 727 -20.24 -8.74 -23.05
C LYS A 727 -18.72 -8.77 -23.11
N ARG A 728 -18.04 -8.50 -21.99
CA ARG A 728 -16.58 -8.49 -21.88
C ARG A 728 -16.03 -9.76 -21.23
N ASN A 729 -16.85 -10.80 -21.11
CA ASN A 729 -16.52 -12.08 -20.50
C ASN A 729 -16.04 -11.93 -19.05
N ALA A 730 -16.50 -10.90 -18.34
CA ALA A 730 -16.19 -10.74 -16.92
C ALA A 730 -17.02 -11.73 -16.08
N THR A 731 -16.37 -12.38 -15.13
CA THR A 731 -17.00 -13.29 -14.18
C THR A 731 -17.45 -12.50 -12.96
N ILE A 732 -18.76 -12.37 -12.76
CA ILE A 732 -19.30 -11.67 -11.60
C ILE A 732 -19.11 -12.54 -10.36
N THR A 733 -18.39 -12.02 -9.36
CA THR A 733 -18.09 -12.72 -8.11
C THR A 733 -19.10 -12.40 -7.02
N ASP A 734 -19.60 -11.15 -6.98
CA ASP A 734 -20.58 -10.72 -5.99
C ASP A 734 -21.38 -9.52 -6.50
N THR A 735 -22.56 -9.31 -5.91
CA THR A 735 -23.42 -8.16 -6.21
C THR A 735 -24.18 -7.73 -4.96
N GLU A 736 -23.95 -6.49 -4.54
CA GLU A 736 -24.69 -5.86 -3.45
C GLU A 736 -25.65 -4.81 -4.03
N VAL A 737 -26.91 -4.93 -3.71
CA VAL A 737 -27.95 -3.98 -4.16
C VAL A 737 -28.43 -3.18 -2.96
N GLY A 738 -28.14 -1.89 -2.94
CA GLY A 738 -28.66 -0.93 -1.97
C GLY A 738 -30.00 -0.33 -2.43
N VAL A 739 -30.50 0.63 -1.68
CA VAL A 739 -31.76 1.33 -2.02
C VAL A 739 -31.55 2.23 -3.24
N ASP A 740 -30.47 3.00 -3.26
CA ASP A 740 -30.16 3.99 -4.31
C ASP A 740 -29.13 3.48 -5.31
N ASP A 741 -28.09 2.75 -4.81
CA ASP A 741 -26.95 2.30 -5.59
C ASP A 741 -26.80 0.79 -5.50
N PHE A 742 -26.18 0.21 -6.52
CA PHE A 742 -25.72 -1.18 -6.50
C PHE A 742 -24.20 -1.23 -6.75
N THR A 743 -23.56 -2.27 -6.25
CA THR A 743 -22.15 -2.52 -6.47
C THR A 743 -21.97 -3.96 -6.99
N VAL A 744 -21.21 -4.10 -8.07
CA VAL A 744 -20.87 -5.41 -8.67
C VAL A 744 -19.37 -5.62 -8.56
N TRP A 745 -18.97 -6.77 -8.04
CA TRP A 745 -17.59 -7.26 -8.07
C TRP A 745 -17.46 -8.29 -9.19
N ALA A 746 -16.44 -8.15 -10.00
CA ALA A 746 -16.20 -9.06 -11.11
C ALA A 746 -14.72 -9.24 -11.38
N ASP A 747 -14.32 -10.44 -11.76
CA ASP A 747 -13.02 -10.71 -12.33
C ASP A 747 -13.11 -10.61 -13.85
N ALA A 748 -12.30 -9.73 -14.44
CA ALA A 748 -12.34 -9.43 -15.86
C ALA A 748 -10.93 -9.43 -16.47
N SER A 749 -10.79 -9.92 -17.70
CA SER A 749 -9.51 -9.84 -18.40
C SER A 749 -9.18 -8.37 -18.72
N LEU A 750 -7.92 -8.01 -18.55
CA LEU A 750 -7.46 -6.64 -18.84
C LEU A 750 -7.75 -6.23 -20.30
N GLN A 751 -7.55 -7.13 -21.24
CA GLN A 751 -7.86 -6.89 -22.66
C GLN A 751 -9.34 -6.56 -22.87
N GLY A 752 -10.23 -7.26 -22.18
CA GLY A 752 -11.66 -7.01 -22.21
C GLY A 752 -12.05 -5.65 -21.65
N MET A 753 -11.26 -5.09 -20.76
CA MET A 753 -11.58 -3.84 -20.06
C MET A 753 -11.11 -2.56 -20.76
N PHE A 754 -10.34 -2.65 -21.85
CA PHE A 754 -9.96 -1.46 -22.63
C PHE A 754 -11.20 -0.70 -23.12
N GLY A 755 -11.22 0.62 -22.86
CA GLY A 755 -12.34 1.50 -23.20
C GLY A 755 -13.63 1.27 -22.37
N PHE A 756 -13.59 0.48 -21.29
CA PHE A 756 -14.74 0.22 -20.41
C PHE A 756 -15.27 1.50 -19.76
N SER A 757 -14.39 2.42 -19.36
CA SER A 757 -14.75 3.71 -18.75
C SER A 757 -15.74 4.51 -19.62
N GLY A 758 -15.45 4.63 -20.91
CA GLY A 758 -16.32 5.34 -21.85
C GLY A 758 -17.68 4.66 -21.98
N ASN A 759 -17.69 3.33 -22.11
CA ASN A 759 -18.93 2.57 -22.25
C ASN A 759 -19.76 2.60 -20.98
N LEU A 760 -19.13 2.53 -19.80
CA LEU A 760 -19.82 2.63 -18.52
C LEU A 760 -20.48 4.01 -18.37
N ARG A 761 -19.75 5.09 -18.63
CA ARG A 761 -20.29 6.45 -18.59
C ARG A 761 -21.46 6.64 -19.56
N ALA A 762 -21.35 6.11 -20.76
CA ALA A 762 -22.45 6.16 -21.73
C ALA A 762 -23.69 5.38 -21.26
N ALA A 763 -23.49 4.20 -20.65
CA ALA A 763 -24.58 3.33 -20.19
C ALA A 763 -25.26 3.81 -18.90
N THR A 764 -24.56 4.61 -18.08
CA THR A 764 -25.01 5.10 -16.77
C THR A 764 -25.21 6.61 -16.73
N GLN A 765 -25.27 7.28 -17.88
CA GLN A 765 -25.39 8.74 -17.99
C GLN A 765 -24.35 9.51 -17.17
N GLY A 766 -23.12 8.96 -17.06
CA GLY A 766 -22.03 9.55 -16.30
C GLY A 766 -22.06 9.25 -14.81
N LYS A 767 -23.07 8.56 -14.29
CA LYS A 767 -23.22 8.29 -12.86
C LYS A 767 -22.49 7.03 -12.38
N GLY A 768 -22.05 6.15 -13.29
CA GLY A 768 -21.34 4.90 -12.95
C GLY A 768 -19.87 5.15 -12.72
N GLU A 769 -19.36 4.55 -11.67
CA GLU A 769 -17.95 4.54 -11.31
C GLU A 769 -17.41 3.12 -11.34
N PHE A 770 -16.14 2.96 -11.70
CA PHE A 770 -15.49 1.67 -11.59
C PHE A 770 -14.05 1.84 -11.11
N SER A 771 -13.56 0.81 -10.48
CA SER A 771 -12.14 0.62 -10.20
C SER A 771 -11.74 -0.78 -10.61
N MET A 772 -10.51 -0.95 -11.04
CA MET A 772 -9.95 -2.26 -11.32
C MET A 772 -8.53 -2.34 -10.76
N GLU A 773 -8.21 -3.47 -10.16
CA GLU A 773 -6.91 -3.76 -9.57
C GLU A 773 -6.42 -5.11 -10.10
N PHE A 774 -5.12 -5.23 -10.37
CA PHE A 774 -4.57 -6.53 -10.74
C PHE A 774 -4.82 -7.55 -9.63
N SER A 775 -5.40 -8.68 -9.96
CA SER A 775 -5.69 -9.78 -9.05
C SER A 775 -4.63 -10.87 -9.17
N HIS A 776 -4.64 -11.58 -10.26
CA HIS A 776 -3.73 -12.69 -10.53
C HIS A 776 -3.67 -12.99 -12.04
N TYR A 777 -2.80 -13.90 -12.40
CA TYR A 777 -2.76 -14.47 -13.76
C TYR A 777 -3.61 -15.73 -13.81
N GLU A 778 -4.47 -15.83 -14.84
CA GLU A 778 -5.27 -17.03 -15.11
C GLU A 778 -5.06 -17.52 -16.54
N ARG A 779 -5.43 -18.77 -16.80
CA ARG A 779 -5.29 -19.36 -18.12
C ARG A 779 -6.17 -18.65 -19.15
N ALA A 780 -5.56 -18.15 -20.21
CA ALA A 780 -6.26 -17.51 -21.30
C ALA A 780 -7.21 -18.48 -22.04
N PRO A 781 -8.36 -18.01 -22.57
CA PRO A 781 -9.22 -18.82 -23.41
C PRO A 781 -8.47 -19.41 -24.60
N MET A 782 -8.79 -20.65 -24.96
CA MET A 782 -8.08 -21.37 -26.05
C MET A 782 -8.10 -20.63 -27.40
N GLN A 783 -9.14 -19.83 -27.64
CA GLN A 783 -9.22 -19.04 -28.87
C GLN A 783 -8.16 -17.94 -28.88
N LEU A 784 -8.06 -17.21 -27.77
CA LEU A 784 -7.06 -16.13 -27.58
C LEU A 784 -5.64 -16.70 -27.64
N GLN A 785 -5.38 -17.83 -26.99
CA GLN A 785 -4.07 -18.48 -27.05
C GLN A 785 -3.66 -18.78 -28.49
N LYS A 786 -4.55 -19.39 -29.29
CA LYS A 786 -4.28 -19.69 -30.71
C LYS A 786 -4.08 -18.46 -31.59
N GLU A 787 -4.76 -17.35 -31.28
CA GLU A 787 -4.56 -16.09 -31.97
C GLU A 787 -3.16 -15.52 -31.67
N LEU A 788 -2.78 -15.47 -30.41
CA LEU A 788 -1.46 -14.99 -29.97
C LEU A 788 -0.32 -15.85 -30.54
N GLU A 789 -0.46 -17.16 -30.53
CA GLU A 789 0.51 -18.08 -31.14
C GLU A 789 0.66 -17.81 -32.64
N LYS A 790 -0.43 -17.61 -33.38
CA LYS A 790 -0.39 -17.30 -34.81
C LYS A 790 0.26 -15.94 -35.07
N GLU A 791 -0.02 -14.93 -34.26
CA GLU A 791 0.61 -13.62 -34.36
C GLU A 791 2.11 -13.71 -34.11
N TYR A 792 2.52 -14.45 -33.08
CA TYR A 792 3.93 -14.66 -32.77
C TYR A 792 4.69 -15.39 -33.89
N LEU A 793 4.10 -16.47 -34.44
CA LEU A 793 4.68 -17.21 -35.55
C LEU A 793 4.78 -16.33 -36.81
N LYS A 794 3.78 -15.50 -37.11
CA LYS A 794 3.86 -14.56 -38.24
C LYS A 794 4.98 -13.54 -38.02
N ALA A 795 5.08 -12.97 -36.83
CA ALA A 795 6.14 -12.02 -36.50
C ALA A 795 7.52 -12.65 -36.58
N GLN A 796 7.70 -13.93 -36.14
CA GLN A 796 8.95 -14.68 -36.33
C GLN A 796 9.27 -14.95 -37.81
N ALA A 797 8.29 -15.32 -38.61
CA ALA A 797 8.47 -15.58 -40.04
C ALA A 797 8.87 -14.32 -40.82
N GLU A 798 8.32 -13.18 -40.48
CA GLU A 798 8.67 -11.88 -41.06
C GLU A 798 10.10 -11.45 -40.67
N ARG A 799 10.51 -11.74 -39.46
CA ARG A 799 11.88 -11.48 -38.96
C ARG A 799 12.93 -12.35 -39.65
N ASN A 800 12.62 -13.63 -39.83
CA ASN A 800 13.53 -14.56 -40.53
C ASN A 800 13.66 -14.26 -42.04
N LYS A 801 12.80 -13.43 -42.61
CA LYS A 801 12.84 -12.97 -43.99
C LYS A 801 13.67 -11.69 -44.18
N LYS A 802 13.88 -10.91 -43.11
CA LYS A 802 14.82 -9.78 -43.10
C LYS A 802 16.23 -10.24 -42.73
#